data_401dac464cec1d52a522822354ac79be
#
_entry.id   401dac464cec1d52a522822354ac79be
#
_cell.length_a   1.000
_cell.length_b   1.000
_cell.length_c   1.000
_cell.angle_alpha   90.00
_cell.angle_beta   90.00
_cell.angle_gamma   90.00
#
_symmetry.space_group_name_H-M   'P 1'
#
loop_
_entity.id
_entity.type
_entity.pdbx_description
1 polymer ?
#
loop_
_entity_poly.entity_id
_entity_poly.type
_entity_poly.pdbx_seq_one_letter_code
_entity_poly.pdbx_strand_id
1 'polypeptide(L)'
;MRFDFGEPTRHSHGIKAEDAERITRERKSHNPGNINKPANAEKTILEHSENIEGTVTSSHAPQSTIKPVGTINPDDSHRRPPQGAAAPRRGPRAGGAVHAAHARPAGNWPFHGGPASDAASGTVPNSSAASSASAALSPTTPRQWLTFVALTVVFSLIAYIAYGFIIYGKVLLPWQDNTPTVTVGVGAAPKNLNLAASSSDPTSQALLGNVYQPLLQREQAKNIPAQTSPLLKSWSISSNGLEYTFTLKDNVYFSNERKMDANDVVWSLRNGIQKKYPGYDELKDAQSISVSGDSTVKITLSSPKPHLAWLLTGRVGAVYSRAEGGAKDSSAVGTGPYTVKSFEQGRKLQLKARIDHQYRAANTNDVNFVYYSDADAALKDIRSGKIDVYIPPQPVAASAVLQAQKDSSLVADTSDTSTRVALAFNGSADSKFSEQRAREAYRDIVSKPTLINGLGYSASPITGPISTVDPGYEDLSIKYPQDISGARQKLWYFNFTSSTLVYPRSMGPKIGELLKAQFAAAGQKITVKMLDDAEYHTQVEVKKKFDMTLVRYTSGQDLGTIVDPNYFIGFTDAQTDADWAAAQSSRTLSQYYANLTKTAERITDKAALAWLYQENAAVIRRNTISAVKTTSPASYLPLSAGLQKKK
;
A
#
# COMPACT_ATOMS: atom_id res chain seq x y z
N MET A 1 10.91 13.49 53.92
CA MET A 1 11.20 12.06 53.92
C MET A 1 11.78 11.73 52.53
N ARG A 2 13.08 11.50 52.47
CA ARG A 2 13.81 11.06 51.28
C ARG A 2 13.68 9.54 51.24
N PHE A 3 13.28 8.97 50.12
CA PHE A 3 13.49 7.56 49.80
C PHE A 3 14.55 7.44 48.74
N ASP A 4 15.63 6.80 49.15
CA ASP A 4 16.81 6.43 48.34
C ASP A 4 16.47 5.13 47.60
N PHE A 5 16.62 5.11 46.26
CA PHE A 5 16.57 3.88 45.48
C PHE A 5 17.96 3.53 45.00
N GLY A 6 18.51 2.49 45.63
CA GLY A 6 19.80 1.92 45.26
C GLY A 6 19.74 1.25 43.89
N GLU A 7 20.86 1.38 43.17
CA GLU A 7 21.16 0.72 41.89
C GLU A 7 21.21 -0.82 42.04
N PRO A 8 20.71 -1.59 41.05
CA PRO A 8 20.95 -3.02 41.01
C PRO A 8 22.31 -3.32 40.34
N THR A 9 23.19 -3.90 41.12
CA THR A 9 24.47 -4.47 40.72
C THR A 9 24.29 -5.56 39.66
N ARG A 10 25.03 -5.42 38.55
CA ARG A 10 25.22 -6.46 37.53
C ARG A 10 26.03 -7.63 38.12
N HIS A 11 25.43 -8.81 38.21
CA HIS A 11 26.16 -10.06 38.30
C HIS A 11 26.18 -10.75 36.92
N SER A 12 27.34 -10.66 36.27
CA SER A 12 27.69 -11.47 35.11
C SER A 12 28.13 -12.86 35.62
N HIS A 13 27.32 -13.88 35.37
CA HIS A 13 27.78 -15.27 35.51
C HIS A 13 28.30 -15.74 34.14
N GLY A 14 29.63 -15.75 34.01
CA GLY A 14 30.32 -16.41 32.93
C GLY A 14 30.20 -17.94 33.09
N ILE A 15 29.63 -18.59 32.10
CA ILE A 15 29.65 -20.05 31.98
C ILE A 15 31.06 -20.45 31.55
N LYS A 16 31.76 -21.24 32.38
CA LYS A 16 33.09 -21.75 32.11
C LYS A 16 33.06 -22.79 30.97
N ALA A 17 34.10 -22.77 30.15
CA ALA A 17 34.28 -23.63 28.96
C ALA A 17 34.26 -25.14 29.25
N GLU A 18 34.31 -25.58 30.49
CA GLU A 18 34.30 -26.96 30.90
C GLU A 18 32.91 -27.67 30.81
N ASP A 19 31.82 -26.91 30.86
CA ASP A 19 30.45 -27.46 30.76
C ASP A 19 30.01 -27.76 29.31
N ALA A 20 30.68 -27.19 28.31
CA ALA A 20 30.41 -27.47 26.90
C ALA A 20 31.00 -28.80 26.40
N GLU A 21 32.07 -29.27 27.04
CA GLU A 21 32.68 -30.57 26.69
C GLU A 21 31.94 -31.79 27.27
N ARG A 22 31.22 -31.59 28.38
CA ARG A 22 30.46 -32.69 29.01
C ARG A 22 29.23 -33.09 28.20
N ILE A 23 28.56 -32.14 27.58
CA ILE A 23 27.38 -32.41 26.73
C ILE A 23 27.74 -33.10 25.40
N THR A 24 28.98 -32.93 24.94
CA THR A 24 29.45 -33.56 23.68
C THR A 24 29.93 -35.00 23.88
N ARG A 25 30.31 -35.39 25.10
CA ARG A 25 30.76 -36.74 25.42
C ARG A 25 29.62 -37.75 25.69
N GLU A 26 28.46 -37.28 26.16
CA GLU A 26 27.30 -38.15 26.41
C GLU A 26 26.52 -38.55 25.13
N ARG A 27 26.78 -37.90 23.98
CA ARG A 27 26.17 -38.28 22.69
C ARG A 27 26.94 -39.32 21.86
N LYS A 28 28.06 -39.83 22.33
CA LYS A 28 28.90 -40.79 21.58
C LYS A 28 28.92 -42.25 22.13
N SER A 29 28.11 -42.59 23.12
CA SER A 29 28.16 -43.91 23.74
C SER A 29 26.83 -44.66 23.75
N HIS A 30 25.99 -44.56 22.69
CA HIS A 30 24.91 -45.53 22.51
C HIS A 30 24.80 -45.90 21.04
N ASN A 31 25.48 -47.03 20.74
CA ASN A 31 25.30 -47.81 19.54
C ASN A 31 24.72 -49.18 19.97
N PRO A 32 23.47 -49.53 19.64
CA PRO A 32 23.02 -50.90 19.76
C PRO A 32 23.10 -51.60 18.41
N GLY A 33 23.81 -52.73 18.44
CA GLY A 33 24.03 -53.63 17.34
C GLY A 33 22.79 -54.35 16.85
N ASN A 34 22.86 -54.60 15.60
CA ASN A 34 22.53 -55.81 14.87
C ASN A 34 21.48 -56.79 15.44
N ILE A 35 20.26 -56.82 14.86
CA ILE A 35 19.41 -58.02 14.82
C ILE A 35 18.75 -58.11 13.43
N ASN A 36 19.22 -59.14 12.71
CA ASN A 36 18.63 -59.99 11.66
C ASN A 36 17.45 -59.54 10.79
N LYS A 37 17.74 -59.46 9.50
CA LYS A 37 16.80 -59.76 8.40
C LYS A 37 16.27 -61.19 8.48
N PRO A 38 15.05 -61.45 7.98
CA PRO A 38 14.90 -62.52 6.97
C PRO A 38 14.39 -61.96 5.63
N ALA A 39 14.93 -62.63 4.61
CA ALA A 39 14.69 -62.45 3.21
C ALA A 39 13.36 -63.07 2.75
N ASN A 40 12.96 -62.65 1.55
CA ASN A 40 12.03 -63.27 0.61
C ASN A 40 10.53 -63.03 0.80
N ALA A 41 10.00 -62.20 -0.07
CA ALA A 41 8.87 -62.52 -0.96
C ALA A 41 8.76 -61.46 -2.06
N GLU A 42 9.57 -61.63 -3.11
CA GLU A 42 9.22 -61.18 -4.46
C GLU A 42 8.40 -62.30 -5.13
N LYS A 43 7.46 -61.83 -5.95
CA LYS A 43 6.76 -62.46 -7.06
C LYS A 43 5.29 -62.80 -6.88
N THR A 44 4.63 -62.37 -7.91
CA THR A 44 3.39 -62.85 -8.52
C THR A 44 2.15 -62.07 -8.11
N ILE A 45 1.68 -61.18 -8.98
CA ILE A 45 0.52 -61.42 -9.84
C ILE A 45 0.48 -60.28 -10.88
N LEU A 46 0.88 -60.60 -12.09
CA LEU A 46 0.39 -60.09 -13.37
C LEU A 46 -0.63 -61.12 -13.85
N GLU A 47 -1.60 -60.61 -14.64
CA GLU A 47 -2.61 -61.36 -15.40
C GLU A 47 -3.92 -61.68 -14.69
N HIS A 48 -4.92 -60.85 -15.05
CA HIS A 48 -6.16 -61.31 -15.71
C HIS A 48 -6.92 -60.11 -16.27
N SER A 49 -6.68 -59.81 -17.54
CA SER A 49 -7.65 -59.21 -18.43
C SER A 49 -8.42 -60.36 -19.05
N GLU A 50 -9.74 -60.28 -19.08
CA GLU A 50 -10.57 -60.66 -20.23
C GLU A 50 -12.07 -60.63 -19.90
N ASN A 51 -12.80 -59.89 -20.73
CA ASN A 51 -14.13 -60.09 -21.25
C ASN A 51 -15.31 -60.41 -20.32
N ILE A 52 -16.28 -59.53 -20.30
CA ILE A 52 -17.69 -59.87 -20.57
C ILE A 52 -18.34 -58.75 -21.35
N GLU A 53 -18.58 -58.99 -22.66
CA GLU A 53 -19.66 -58.38 -23.45
C GLU A 53 -20.99 -58.95 -23.02
N GLY A 54 -22.05 -58.15 -23.05
CA GLY A 54 -23.40 -58.71 -22.96
C GLY A 54 -24.51 -57.71 -22.68
N THR A 55 -25.05 -57.18 -23.73
CA THR A 55 -26.46 -57.11 -24.12
C THR A 55 -27.36 -55.96 -23.57
N VAL A 56 -27.73 -55.15 -24.52
CA VAL A 56 -28.81 -54.16 -24.65
C VAL A 56 -30.16 -54.70 -24.20
N THR A 57 -30.91 -53.91 -23.44
CA THR A 57 -32.36 -53.77 -23.68
C THR A 57 -32.86 -52.37 -23.33
N SER A 58 -33.51 -51.76 -24.29
CA SER A 58 -34.22 -50.51 -24.31
C SER A 58 -35.49 -50.52 -23.48
N SER A 59 -35.86 -49.43 -22.86
CA SER A 59 -37.30 -49.02 -22.80
C SER A 59 -37.45 -47.52 -22.48
N HIS A 60 -37.88 -46.79 -23.48
CA HIS A 60 -38.92 -45.75 -23.57
C HIS A 60 -38.87 -44.54 -22.64
N ALA A 61 -38.66 -43.42 -23.33
CA ALA A 61 -39.03 -42.05 -22.95
C ALA A 61 -40.56 -41.82 -23.00
N PRO A 62 -41.04 -40.72 -22.44
CA PRO A 62 -41.79 -39.84 -23.33
C PRO A 62 -41.25 -38.41 -23.40
N GLN A 63 -41.24 -37.95 -24.65
CA GLN A 63 -41.04 -36.57 -25.09
C GLN A 63 -42.22 -35.70 -24.68
N SER A 64 -41.94 -34.46 -24.28
CA SER A 64 -42.87 -33.36 -24.46
C SER A 64 -42.17 -32.20 -25.17
N THR A 65 -42.64 -32.00 -26.35
CA THR A 65 -42.36 -30.94 -27.33
C THR A 65 -42.79 -29.58 -26.81
N ILE A 66 -41.92 -28.57 -26.84
CA ILE A 66 -42.32 -27.17 -26.99
C ILE A 66 -41.44 -26.54 -28.06
N LYS A 67 -42.09 -25.98 -29.08
CA LYS A 67 -41.56 -25.34 -30.28
C LYS A 67 -40.88 -23.99 -29.96
N PRO A 68 -39.94 -23.55 -30.79
CA PRO A 68 -39.32 -22.24 -30.68
C PRO A 68 -40.17 -21.14 -31.33
N VAL A 69 -40.21 -19.97 -30.70
CA VAL A 69 -40.76 -18.74 -31.26
C VAL A 69 -39.64 -17.74 -31.53
N GLY A 70 -39.53 -17.42 -32.75
CA GLY A 70 -39.23 -16.24 -33.56
C GLY A 70 -38.21 -15.21 -33.06
N THR A 71 -37.16 -15.10 -33.86
CA THR A 71 -36.33 -13.92 -34.10
C THR A 71 -37.16 -12.68 -34.38
N ILE A 72 -36.83 -11.55 -33.74
CA ILE A 72 -37.23 -10.21 -34.17
C ILE A 72 -35.95 -9.36 -34.29
N ASN A 73 -35.77 -8.86 -35.52
CA ASN A 73 -34.73 -7.91 -35.95
C ASN A 73 -35.12 -6.47 -35.51
N PRO A 74 -34.13 -5.56 -35.38
CA PRO A 74 -34.37 -4.20 -34.93
C PRO A 74 -34.64 -3.27 -36.13
N ASP A 75 -35.69 -2.51 -36.06
CA ASP A 75 -35.83 -1.15 -36.60
C ASP A 75 -37.22 -0.61 -36.19
N ASP A 76 -37.26 0.46 -35.48
CA ASP A 76 -38.02 1.63 -35.83
C ASP A 76 -37.92 2.74 -34.74
N SER A 77 -37.63 3.86 -35.27
CA SER A 77 -37.51 5.20 -34.76
C SER A 77 -38.81 5.80 -34.19
N HIS A 78 -38.59 6.91 -33.46
CA HIS A 78 -39.47 8.02 -33.16
C HIS A 78 -40.38 7.97 -31.92
N ARG A 79 -39.98 8.76 -30.93
CA ARG A 79 -40.79 9.89 -30.44
C ARG A 79 -40.02 10.83 -29.51
N ARG A 80 -39.96 12.06 -29.92
CA ARG A 80 -39.50 13.26 -29.19
C ARG A 80 -40.71 14.00 -28.57
N PRO A 81 -40.55 15.15 -27.92
CA PRO A 81 -40.78 15.52 -26.52
C PRO A 81 -41.96 16.51 -26.32
N PRO A 82 -41.99 17.36 -25.31
CA PRO A 82 -42.23 18.79 -25.61
C PRO A 82 -41.30 19.80 -24.94
N GLN A 83 -41.17 20.89 -25.69
CA GLN A 83 -40.42 22.12 -25.51
C GLN A 83 -41.15 23.15 -24.63
N GLY A 84 -40.39 24.14 -24.22
CA GLY A 84 -40.82 25.53 -23.97
C GLY A 84 -39.62 26.31 -23.41
N ALA A 85 -39.17 27.28 -23.99
CA ALA A 85 -39.31 28.58 -24.61
C ALA A 85 -38.18 29.47 -24.01
N ALA A 86 -37.50 30.41 -24.58
CA ALA A 86 -37.60 31.24 -25.75
C ALA A 86 -36.30 32.12 -25.84
N ALA A 87 -35.90 32.43 -27.07
CA ALA A 87 -34.82 33.37 -27.39
C ALA A 87 -35.35 34.82 -27.50
N PRO A 88 -34.53 35.88 -27.75
CA PRO A 88 -34.28 36.28 -29.13
C PRO A 88 -32.90 36.87 -29.50
N ARG A 89 -32.53 36.54 -30.69
CA ARG A 89 -31.80 37.13 -31.82
C ARG A 89 -31.34 38.60 -31.79
N ARG A 90 -30.13 38.82 -32.33
CA ARG A 90 -29.87 39.64 -33.53
C ARG A 90 -28.39 39.53 -33.97
N GLY A 91 -28.14 39.07 -35.21
CA GLY A 91 -27.00 39.41 -36.02
C GLY A 91 -27.42 40.51 -37.04
N PRO A 92 -26.76 40.79 -38.13
CA PRO A 92 -25.72 40.08 -38.85
C PRO A 92 -24.65 40.95 -39.59
N ARG A 93 -23.81 40.25 -40.43
CA ARG A 93 -23.08 40.72 -41.67
C ARG A 93 -21.71 41.34 -41.49
N ALA A 94 -20.75 41.10 -42.34
CA ALA A 94 -20.41 40.28 -43.48
C ALA A 94 -19.06 40.76 -44.04
N GLY A 95 -18.35 39.89 -44.66
CA GLY A 95 -17.55 40.21 -45.81
C GLY A 95 -16.05 40.12 -45.65
N GLY A 96 -15.47 39.14 -46.23
CA GLY A 96 -14.75 39.02 -47.49
C GLY A 96 -13.30 38.68 -47.20
N ALA A 97 -12.85 37.52 -47.42
CA ALA A 97 -12.18 36.85 -48.52
C ALA A 97 -10.86 37.55 -49.00
N VAL A 98 -9.80 36.85 -48.98
CA VAL A 98 -9.04 36.14 -50.01
C VAL A 98 -7.51 36.39 -49.99
N HIS A 99 -6.76 35.28 -50.09
CA HIS A 99 -5.43 35.01 -50.68
C HIS A 99 -4.16 35.48 -49.94
N ALA A 100 -3.39 34.55 -49.59
CA ALA A 100 -2.40 33.66 -50.25
C ALA A 100 -0.97 34.20 -50.25
N ALA A 101 -0.14 33.46 -49.59
CA ALA A 101 1.13 32.89 -50.04
C ALA A 101 2.39 33.76 -50.20
N HIS A 102 3.41 33.20 -49.74
CA HIS A 102 4.80 33.12 -50.15
C HIS A 102 5.90 33.88 -49.40
N ALA A 103 6.73 33.07 -48.79
CA ALA A 103 8.17 32.90 -49.00
C ALA A 103 9.15 33.94 -48.42
N ARG A 104 10.02 33.38 -47.59
CA ARG A 104 11.39 33.85 -47.33
C ARG A 104 12.20 34.05 -48.62
N PRO A 105 13.29 34.86 -48.64
CA PRO A 105 14.55 34.29 -48.24
C PRO A 105 15.54 35.19 -47.49
N ALA A 106 16.60 34.52 -47.07
CA ALA A 106 17.82 34.97 -46.45
C ALA A 106 18.74 35.76 -47.41
N GLY A 107 19.71 36.48 -46.86
CA GLY A 107 20.88 36.90 -47.66
C GLY A 107 21.66 38.05 -47.01
N ASN A 108 22.69 37.71 -46.31
CA ASN A 108 24.11 38.04 -46.48
C ASN A 108 24.59 39.48 -46.46
N TRP A 109 25.54 39.69 -45.59
CA TRP A 109 26.61 40.68 -45.63
C TRP A 109 27.44 40.60 -46.91
N PRO A 110 28.11 41.71 -47.37
CA PRO A 110 29.55 41.72 -47.18
C PRO A 110 30.21 43.09 -46.92
N PHE A 111 31.43 42.99 -46.48
CA PHE A 111 32.52 43.94 -46.29
C PHE A 111 33.01 44.63 -47.57
N HIS A 112 33.86 45.65 -47.38
CA HIS A 112 34.88 46.37 -48.15
C HIS A 112 34.48 47.80 -48.53
N GLY A 113 35.29 48.82 -48.39
CA GLY A 113 36.69 49.10 -48.32
C GLY A 113 36.86 50.50 -48.85
N GLY A 114 37.71 51.31 -48.26
CA GLY A 114 38.03 52.67 -48.75
C GLY A 114 38.77 52.65 -50.06
N PRO A 115 39.36 53.70 -50.61
CA PRO A 115 39.90 54.89 -49.92
C PRO A 115 39.82 56.21 -50.76
N ALA A 116 40.24 57.29 -50.12
CA ALA A 116 41.05 58.45 -50.60
C ALA A 116 40.53 59.46 -51.60
N SER A 117 40.75 60.61 -51.26
CA SER A 117 41.49 61.77 -51.83
C SER A 117 40.64 62.98 -52.29
N ASP A 118 41.15 64.01 -51.77
CA ASP A 118 41.54 65.33 -52.28
C ASP A 118 40.62 66.55 -52.25
N ALA A 119 41.10 67.44 -51.42
CA ALA A 119 41.53 68.81 -51.66
C ALA A 119 40.49 69.90 -51.99
N ALA A 120 40.47 70.86 -51.23
CA ALA A 120 40.82 72.27 -51.48
C ALA A 120 39.97 73.29 -50.73
N SER A 121 40.65 74.02 -49.87
CA SER A 121 40.73 75.46 -49.66
C SER A 121 39.43 76.28 -49.45
N GLY A 122 39.44 77.02 -48.39
CA GLY A 122 38.67 78.27 -48.24
C GLY A 122 38.41 78.79 -46.88
N THR A 123 39.35 79.56 -46.33
CA THR A 123 39.23 80.76 -45.49
C THR A 123 38.28 80.75 -44.26
N VAL A 124 38.91 81.02 -43.13
CA VAL A 124 38.46 81.41 -41.81
C VAL A 124 37.75 82.83 -41.86
N PRO A 125 36.81 83.24 -40.94
CA PRO A 125 37.27 83.64 -39.63
C PRO A 125 36.33 83.30 -38.43
N ASN A 126 37.03 83.00 -37.37
CA ASN A 126 36.80 83.39 -35.98
C ASN A 126 35.38 83.61 -35.42
N SER A 127 34.98 82.79 -34.46
CA SER A 127 34.74 83.24 -33.09
C SER A 127 34.25 82.15 -32.16
N SER A 128 34.91 82.09 -31.04
CA SER A 128 34.45 81.77 -29.70
C SER A 128 33.90 80.35 -29.38
N ALA A 129 34.72 79.71 -28.61
CA ALA A 129 34.39 78.98 -27.40
C ALA A 129 33.21 77.98 -27.42
N ALA A 130 33.55 76.72 -27.61
CA ALA A 130 32.82 75.62 -26.97
C ALA A 130 33.84 74.66 -26.32
N SER A 131 33.84 74.69 -25.05
CA SER A 131 34.61 73.81 -24.21
C SER A 131 34.20 72.36 -24.43
N SER A 132 35.11 71.58 -24.93
CA SER A 132 35.04 70.12 -24.94
C SER A 132 35.10 69.62 -23.48
N ALA A 133 33.95 69.29 -22.93
CA ALA A 133 33.89 68.53 -21.70
C ALA A 133 34.25 67.08 -22.02
N SER A 134 35.52 66.76 -21.90
CA SER A 134 35.97 65.39 -21.59
C SER A 134 35.36 65.01 -20.24
N ALA A 135 34.39 64.15 -20.26
CA ALA A 135 33.87 63.54 -19.03
C ALA A 135 35.00 62.67 -18.41
N ALA A 136 35.85 63.31 -17.65
CA ALA A 136 36.71 62.60 -16.69
C ALA A 136 35.79 61.89 -15.71
N LEU A 137 35.79 60.56 -15.72
CA LEU A 137 35.22 59.73 -14.68
C LEU A 137 35.85 60.18 -13.35
N SER A 138 35.15 61.04 -12.62
CA SER A 138 35.53 61.43 -11.28
C SER A 138 35.59 60.16 -10.41
N PRO A 139 36.58 60.03 -9.54
CA PRO A 139 36.67 58.86 -8.65
C PRO A 139 35.39 58.85 -7.81
N THR A 140 34.63 57.75 -7.96
CA THR A 140 33.42 57.49 -7.19
C THR A 140 33.74 57.61 -5.70
N THR A 141 33.10 58.57 -5.04
CA THR A 141 33.26 58.71 -3.59
C THR A 141 32.77 57.43 -2.93
N PRO A 142 33.32 56.99 -1.80
CA PRO A 142 32.89 55.79 -1.08
C PRO A 142 31.38 55.75 -0.85
N ARG A 143 30.74 56.91 -0.79
CA ARG A 143 29.31 57.10 -0.60
C ARG A 143 28.50 56.75 -1.87
N GLN A 144 29.00 57.03 -3.07
CA GLN A 144 28.38 56.67 -4.34
C GLN A 144 28.54 55.17 -4.62
N TRP A 145 29.62 54.58 -4.21
CA TRP A 145 29.85 53.16 -4.30
C TRP A 145 28.89 52.38 -3.37
N LEU A 146 28.70 52.85 -2.13
CA LEU A 146 27.71 52.29 -1.19
C LEU A 146 26.29 52.39 -1.71
N THR A 147 25.90 53.51 -2.34
CA THR A 147 24.56 53.64 -2.95
C THR A 147 24.38 52.72 -4.16
N PHE A 148 25.42 52.55 -4.98
CA PHE A 148 25.39 51.57 -6.08
C PHE A 148 25.23 50.14 -5.60
N VAL A 149 25.99 49.73 -4.61
CA VAL A 149 25.86 48.39 -4.00
C VAL A 149 24.48 48.22 -3.36
N ALA A 150 23.98 49.18 -2.63
CA ALA A 150 22.64 49.16 -2.04
C ALA A 150 21.54 48.98 -3.10
N LEU A 151 21.60 49.76 -4.20
CA LEU A 151 20.65 49.63 -5.32
C LEU A 151 20.77 48.27 -6.01
N THR A 152 21.98 47.75 -6.22
CA THR A 152 22.19 46.44 -6.84
C THR A 152 21.57 45.34 -5.96
N VAL A 153 21.75 45.40 -4.65
CA VAL A 153 21.14 44.46 -3.70
C VAL A 153 19.61 44.53 -3.77
N VAL A 154 19.04 45.74 -3.80
CA VAL A 154 17.58 45.94 -3.91
C VAL A 154 17.03 45.41 -5.24
N PHE A 155 17.68 45.72 -6.38
CA PHE A 155 17.27 45.17 -7.67
C PHE A 155 17.42 43.65 -7.75
N SER A 156 18.48 43.09 -7.20
CA SER A 156 18.66 41.65 -7.12
C SER A 156 17.57 40.99 -6.28
N LEU A 157 17.18 41.61 -5.19
CA LEU A 157 16.08 41.15 -4.35
C LEU A 157 14.73 41.22 -5.06
N ILE A 158 14.45 42.31 -5.76
CA ILE A 158 13.22 42.47 -6.56
C ILE A 158 13.19 41.44 -7.67
N ALA A 159 14.29 41.24 -8.39
CA ALA A 159 14.40 40.21 -9.42
C ALA A 159 14.21 38.79 -8.87
N TYR A 160 14.77 38.51 -7.70
CA TYR A 160 14.57 37.24 -6.99
C TYR A 160 13.10 37.03 -6.59
N ILE A 161 12.44 38.05 -6.06
CA ILE A 161 11.02 38.00 -5.70
C ILE A 161 10.15 37.81 -6.95
N ALA A 162 10.43 38.53 -8.04
CA ALA A 162 9.72 38.42 -9.31
C ALA A 162 9.92 37.00 -9.91
N TYR A 163 11.14 36.48 -9.90
CA TYR A 163 11.45 35.12 -10.33
C TYR A 163 10.66 34.09 -9.51
N GLY A 164 10.66 34.24 -8.17
CA GLY A 164 9.88 33.37 -7.29
C GLY A 164 8.38 33.41 -7.59
N PHE A 165 7.84 34.59 -7.88
CA PHE A 165 6.43 34.77 -8.23
C PHE A 165 6.08 34.13 -9.59
N ILE A 166 6.94 34.34 -10.61
CA ILE A 166 6.71 33.81 -11.97
C ILE A 166 6.82 32.28 -11.98
N ILE A 167 7.84 31.71 -11.33
CA ILE A 167 8.12 30.26 -11.36
C ILE A 167 7.25 29.49 -10.36
N TYR A 168 7.03 30.04 -9.17
CA TYR A 168 6.41 29.29 -8.05
C TYR A 168 5.04 29.83 -7.65
N GLY A 169 4.59 30.96 -8.24
CA GLY A 169 3.32 31.61 -7.87
C GLY A 169 3.29 32.15 -6.44
N LYS A 170 4.46 32.33 -5.81
CA LYS A 170 4.60 32.80 -4.42
C LYS A 170 5.74 33.79 -4.29
N VAL A 171 5.56 34.77 -3.39
CA VAL A 171 6.63 35.69 -3.00
C VAL A 171 7.61 34.92 -2.09
N LEU A 172 8.81 34.66 -2.60
CA LEU A 172 9.89 34.05 -1.83
C LEU A 172 10.79 35.15 -1.27
N LEU A 173 10.75 35.39 0.03
CA LEU A 173 11.67 36.31 0.69
C LEU A 173 12.86 35.50 1.26
N PRO A 174 14.11 35.87 0.96
CA PRO A 174 15.30 35.07 1.35
C PRO A 174 15.49 34.88 2.86
N TRP A 175 14.82 35.70 3.67
CA TRP A 175 14.88 35.70 5.14
C TRP A 175 13.60 35.19 5.81
N GLN A 176 12.54 34.93 5.05
CA GLN A 176 11.33 34.30 5.58
C GLN A 176 11.37 32.82 5.31
N ASP A 177 11.71 32.05 6.31
CA ASP A 177 11.53 30.59 6.33
C ASP A 177 10.05 30.26 6.53
N ASN A 178 9.18 30.91 5.70
CA ASN A 178 7.74 30.68 5.63
C ASN A 178 7.41 29.40 4.84
N THR A 179 8.30 28.44 4.84
CA THR A 179 8.03 27.15 4.25
C THR A 179 7.03 26.43 5.14
N PRO A 180 5.84 26.08 4.63
CA PRO A 180 4.84 25.41 5.44
C PRO A 180 5.40 24.06 5.90
N THR A 181 5.73 23.99 7.18
CA THR A 181 6.15 22.77 7.85
C THR A 181 4.93 22.12 8.50
N VAL A 182 4.77 20.82 8.30
CA VAL A 182 3.77 20.02 8.98
C VAL A 182 4.47 19.00 9.86
N THR A 183 4.06 18.91 11.11
CA THR A 183 4.57 17.92 12.06
C THR A 183 3.55 16.80 12.23
N VAL A 184 3.98 15.57 11.94
CA VAL A 184 3.17 14.35 12.01
C VAL A 184 3.62 13.50 13.20
N GLY A 185 2.72 13.32 14.16
CA GLY A 185 2.89 12.36 15.25
C GLY A 185 2.54 10.96 14.75
N VAL A 186 3.38 9.97 15.03
CA VAL A 186 3.15 8.56 14.67
C VAL A 186 3.47 7.64 15.85
N GLY A 187 2.86 6.45 15.88
CA GLY A 187 2.96 5.53 17.02
C GLY A 187 4.30 4.81 17.15
N ALA A 188 5.14 4.80 16.12
CA ALA A 188 6.44 4.12 16.16
C ALA A 188 7.47 4.78 15.25
N ALA A 189 8.73 4.69 15.63
CA ALA A 189 9.87 5.23 14.88
C ALA A 189 10.38 4.23 13.84
N PRO A 190 10.79 4.69 12.63
CA PRO A 190 11.50 3.82 11.71
C PRO A 190 12.85 3.41 12.29
N LYS A 191 13.17 2.13 12.13
CA LYS A 191 14.46 1.58 12.57
C LYS A 191 15.58 1.91 11.59
N ASN A 192 15.24 2.05 10.31
CA ASN A 192 16.16 2.39 9.22
C ASN A 192 15.37 2.96 8.03
N LEU A 193 16.06 3.34 6.95
CA LEU A 193 15.46 3.85 5.72
C LEU A 193 15.39 2.79 4.60
N ASN A 194 15.72 1.54 4.88
CA ASN A 194 15.74 0.45 3.92
C ASN A 194 14.32 -0.10 3.68
N LEU A 195 13.57 0.58 2.82
CA LEU A 195 12.20 0.19 2.48
C LEU A 195 12.11 -1.24 1.92
N ALA A 196 13.11 -1.69 1.16
CA ALA A 196 13.07 -3.02 0.54
C ALA A 196 13.12 -4.16 1.57
N ALA A 197 13.89 -3.99 2.64
CA ALA A 197 14.03 -4.98 3.71
C ALA A 197 12.94 -4.87 4.78
N SER A 198 12.22 -3.74 4.82
CA SER A 198 11.16 -3.51 5.81
C SER A 198 9.93 -4.37 5.53
N SER A 199 9.27 -4.84 6.58
CA SER A 199 7.92 -5.40 6.51
C SER A 199 6.86 -4.28 6.62
N SER A 200 5.83 -4.37 7.36
CA SER A 200 4.78 -3.35 7.53
C SER A 200 5.11 -2.38 8.68
N ASP A 201 6.25 -1.74 8.65
CA ASP A 201 6.70 -0.86 9.72
C ASP A 201 6.53 0.64 9.38
N PRO A 202 6.83 1.54 10.32
CA PRO A 202 6.78 2.98 10.12
C PRO A 202 7.66 3.49 8.97
N THR A 203 8.74 2.77 8.62
CA THR A 203 9.59 3.08 7.47
C THR A 203 8.77 3.04 6.18
N SER A 204 7.99 1.96 5.98
CA SER A 204 7.10 1.84 4.81
C SER A 204 6.07 2.96 4.76
N GLN A 205 5.45 3.31 5.89
CA GLN A 205 4.45 4.38 5.95
C GLN A 205 5.02 5.75 5.58
N ALA A 206 6.24 6.05 6.01
CA ALA A 206 6.86 7.34 5.76
C ALA A 206 7.49 7.45 4.36
N LEU A 207 8.09 6.39 3.83
CA LEU A 207 8.92 6.45 2.64
C LEU A 207 8.22 6.00 1.36
N LEU A 208 7.30 4.99 1.42
CA LEU A 208 6.60 4.50 0.24
C LEU A 208 5.65 5.58 -0.30
N GLY A 209 5.74 5.86 -1.60
CA GLY A 209 4.99 6.91 -2.28
C GLY A 209 5.51 8.33 -2.05
N ASN A 210 6.27 8.57 -0.99
CA ASN A 210 6.83 9.89 -0.66
C ASN A 210 8.28 10.03 -1.16
N VAL A 211 9.12 9.07 -0.86
CA VAL A 211 10.54 9.04 -1.29
C VAL A 211 10.74 8.00 -2.38
N TYR A 212 10.25 6.78 -2.18
CA TYR A 212 10.28 5.72 -3.17
C TYR A 212 8.90 5.52 -3.78
N GLN A 213 8.80 5.54 -5.10
CA GLN A 213 7.53 5.30 -5.81
C GLN A 213 7.46 3.85 -6.27
N PRO A 214 6.31 3.19 -6.07
CA PRO A 214 6.07 1.88 -6.63
C PRO A 214 5.81 1.96 -8.14
N LEU A 215 6.09 0.87 -8.84
CA LEU A 215 5.90 0.75 -10.29
C LEU A 215 4.44 0.98 -10.68
N LEU A 216 3.51 0.41 -9.91
CA LEU A 216 2.07 0.64 -10.08
C LEU A 216 1.50 1.44 -8.90
N GLN A 217 0.43 2.17 -9.14
CA GLN A 217 -0.37 2.83 -8.10
C GLN A 217 -1.73 2.14 -7.96
N ARG A 218 -2.38 2.34 -6.82
CA ARG A 218 -3.77 1.93 -6.60
C ARG A 218 -4.72 3.04 -7.04
N GLU A 219 -5.77 2.67 -7.76
CA GLU A 219 -6.91 3.56 -8.01
C GLU A 219 -7.74 3.64 -6.72
N GLN A 220 -7.79 4.82 -6.12
CA GLN A 220 -8.39 5.01 -4.78
C GLN A 220 -9.88 4.62 -4.70
N ALA A 221 -10.64 4.89 -5.79
CA ALA A 221 -12.08 4.62 -5.79
C ALA A 221 -12.43 3.13 -5.88
N LYS A 222 -11.55 2.31 -6.47
CA LYS A 222 -11.82 0.90 -6.76
C LYS A 222 -10.83 -0.05 -6.08
N ASN A 223 -9.81 0.49 -5.46
CA ASN A 223 -8.72 -0.24 -4.83
C ASN A 223 -8.04 -1.29 -5.74
N ILE A 224 -7.94 -1.02 -7.04
CA ILE A 224 -7.29 -1.85 -8.05
C ILE A 224 -6.03 -1.16 -8.58
N PRO A 225 -5.09 -1.87 -9.24
CA PRO A 225 -3.97 -1.25 -9.91
C PRO A 225 -4.43 -0.25 -10.99
N ALA A 226 -3.98 1.01 -10.89
CA ALA A 226 -4.28 2.04 -11.88
C ALA A 226 -3.51 1.79 -13.19
N GLN A 227 -4.10 2.18 -14.33
CA GLN A 227 -3.47 2.02 -15.66
C GLN A 227 -2.22 2.87 -15.86
N THR A 228 -2.07 3.93 -15.08
CA THR A 228 -0.90 4.81 -15.09
C THR A 228 -0.34 5.00 -13.69
N SER A 229 0.92 5.38 -13.60
CA SER A 229 1.55 5.73 -12.32
C SER A 229 2.48 6.94 -12.51
N PRO A 230 3.07 7.49 -11.46
CA PRO A 230 4.13 8.48 -11.60
C PRO A 230 5.30 8.02 -12.48
N LEU A 231 5.58 6.71 -12.52
CA LEU A 231 6.69 6.11 -13.26
C LEU A 231 6.29 5.58 -14.65
N LEU A 232 5.01 5.25 -14.87
CA LEU A 232 4.53 4.55 -16.07
C LEU A 232 3.64 5.42 -16.95
N LYS A 233 3.84 5.32 -18.26
CA LYS A 233 2.86 5.74 -19.29
C LYS A 233 1.69 4.76 -19.34
N SER A 234 1.99 3.46 -19.34
CA SER A 234 1.01 2.37 -19.43
C SER A 234 1.61 1.05 -18.98
N TRP A 235 0.74 0.09 -18.77
CA TRP A 235 1.11 -1.32 -18.56
C TRP A 235 0.00 -2.24 -19.09
N SER A 236 0.35 -3.49 -19.35
CA SER A 236 -0.59 -4.50 -19.85
C SER A 236 -0.19 -5.90 -19.42
N ILE A 237 -1.17 -6.80 -19.48
CA ILE A 237 -0.99 -8.24 -19.33
C ILE A 237 -1.34 -8.87 -20.66
N SER A 238 -0.52 -9.80 -21.15
CA SER A 238 -0.80 -10.57 -22.37
C SER A 238 -2.07 -11.42 -22.22
N SER A 239 -2.70 -11.77 -23.34
CA SER A 239 -3.98 -12.53 -23.34
C SER A 239 -3.88 -13.91 -22.67
N ASN A 240 -2.68 -14.51 -22.63
CA ASN A 240 -2.41 -15.76 -21.92
C ASN A 240 -2.09 -15.56 -20.43
N GLY A 241 -1.97 -14.31 -19.95
CA GLY A 241 -1.65 -13.99 -18.55
C GLY A 241 -0.18 -14.16 -18.16
N LEU A 242 0.71 -14.46 -19.11
CA LEU A 242 2.11 -14.83 -18.81
C LEU A 242 3.12 -13.70 -18.97
N GLU A 243 2.77 -12.61 -19.64
CA GLU A 243 3.68 -11.49 -19.84
C GLU A 243 3.07 -10.19 -19.32
N TYR A 244 3.79 -9.52 -18.44
CA TYR A 244 3.54 -8.15 -17.99
C TYR A 244 4.48 -7.21 -18.71
N THR A 245 3.92 -6.19 -19.38
CA THR A 245 4.68 -5.16 -20.08
C THR A 245 4.43 -3.81 -19.42
N PHE A 246 5.51 -3.11 -19.04
CA PHE A 246 5.48 -1.80 -18.40
C PHE A 246 6.22 -0.79 -19.24
N THR A 247 5.55 0.26 -19.72
CA THR A 247 6.15 1.36 -20.48
C THR A 247 6.41 2.55 -19.56
N LEU A 248 7.67 2.90 -19.38
CA LEU A 248 8.12 3.96 -18.49
C LEU A 248 7.90 5.35 -19.08
N LYS A 249 7.74 6.35 -18.22
CA LYS A 249 7.80 7.77 -18.61
C LYS A 249 9.25 8.20 -18.86
N ASP A 250 9.44 9.11 -19.80
CA ASP A 250 10.78 9.53 -20.24
C ASP A 250 11.48 10.47 -19.24
N ASN A 251 10.72 11.25 -18.48
CA ASN A 251 11.21 12.32 -17.61
C ASN A 251 11.02 11.99 -16.13
N VAL A 252 11.55 10.84 -15.70
CA VAL A 252 11.57 10.44 -14.29
C VAL A 252 13.01 10.49 -13.80
N TYR A 253 13.21 11.15 -12.66
CA TYR A 253 14.53 11.36 -12.07
C TYR A 253 14.55 10.96 -10.60
N PHE A 254 15.64 10.38 -10.18
CA PHE A 254 15.92 10.18 -8.76
C PHE A 254 16.24 11.52 -8.08
N SER A 255 16.20 11.54 -6.77
CA SER A 255 16.48 12.74 -5.96
C SER A 255 17.94 13.22 -6.03
N ASN A 256 18.84 12.44 -6.62
CA ASN A 256 20.21 12.81 -6.96
C ASN A 256 20.36 13.26 -8.42
N GLU A 257 19.27 13.67 -9.07
CA GLU A 257 19.19 14.16 -10.45
C GLU A 257 19.54 13.15 -11.55
N ARG A 258 19.85 11.91 -11.21
CA ARG A 258 20.07 10.85 -12.19
C ARG A 258 18.72 10.43 -12.81
N LYS A 259 18.68 10.35 -14.14
CA LYS A 259 17.52 9.85 -14.87
C LYS A 259 17.30 8.37 -14.55
N MET A 260 16.04 8.00 -14.23
CA MET A 260 15.61 6.61 -14.08
C MET A 260 15.48 5.96 -15.46
N ASP A 261 15.93 4.73 -15.59
CA ASP A 261 15.76 3.91 -16.79
C ASP A 261 15.17 2.53 -16.50
N ALA A 262 14.89 1.76 -17.55
CA ALA A 262 14.31 0.43 -17.43
C ALA A 262 15.23 -0.55 -16.67
N ASN A 263 16.54 -0.34 -16.71
CA ASN A 263 17.49 -1.17 -15.96
C ASN A 263 17.38 -0.96 -14.44
N ASP A 264 16.99 0.24 -13.98
CA ASP A 264 16.75 0.47 -12.54
C ASP A 264 15.57 -0.38 -12.04
N VAL A 265 14.50 -0.46 -12.83
CA VAL A 265 13.33 -1.30 -12.50
C VAL A 265 13.72 -2.77 -12.49
N VAL A 266 14.35 -3.27 -13.54
CA VAL A 266 14.82 -4.67 -13.61
C VAL A 266 15.76 -5.00 -12.47
N TRP A 267 16.71 -4.10 -12.19
CA TRP A 267 17.66 -4.26 -11.09
C TRP A 267 16.95 -4.30 -9.73
N SER A 268 15.98 -3.42 -9.49
CA SER A 268 15.23 -3.35 -8.23
C SER A 268 14.51 -4.66 -7.92
N LEU A 269 13.80 -5.22 -8.92
CA LEU A 269 13.09 -6.48 -8.76
C LEU A 269 14.04 -7.67 -8.57
N ARG A 270 15.08 -7.77 -9.40
CA ARG A 270 16.08 -8.85 -9.31
C ARG A 270 16.87 -8.81 -8.00
N ASN A 271 17.27 -7.62 -7.56
CA ASN A 271 17.96 -7.43 -6.29
C ASN A 271 17.10 -7.85 -5.10
N GLY A 272 15.79 -7.52 -5.13
CA GLY A 272 14.84 -7.95 -4.10
C GLY A 272 14.72 -9.47 -4.01
N ILE A 273 14.63 -10.16 -5.16
CA ILE A 273 14.62 -11.62 -5.25
C ILE A 273 15.94 -12.21 -4.70
N GLN A 274 17.07 -11.70 -5.17
CA GLN A 274 18.40 -12.18 -4.77
C GLN A 274 18.66 -12.02 -3.26
N LYS A 275 18.22 -10.89 -2.70
CA LYS A 275 18.35 -10.58 -1.27
C LYS A 275 17.28 -11.27 -0.41
N LYS A 276 16.33 -11.96 -1.03
CA LYS A 276 15.19 -12.61 -0.36
C LYS A 276 14.42 -11.63 0.53
N TYR A 277 14.23 -10.41 0.06
CA TYR A 277 13.44 -9.42 0.79
C TYR A 277 11.97 -9.85 0.88
N PRO A 278 11.26 -9.53 1.97
CA PRO A 278 9.89 -9.98 2.18
C PRO A 278 8.96 -9.59 1.01
N GLY A 279 8.19 -10.55 0.50
CA GLY A 279 7.24 -10.39 -0.61
C GLY A 279 7.84 -10.52 -2.01
N TYR A 280 9.18 -10.55 -2.16
CA TYR A 280 9.81 -10.78 -3.47
C TYR A 280 9.87 -12.26 -3.86
N ASP A 281 9.58 -13.17 -2.96
CA ASP A 281 9.39 -14.61 -3.21
C ASP A 281 8.29 -14.89 -4.24
N GLU A 282 7.29 -14.02 -4.34
CA GLU A 282 6.25 -14.08 -5.37
C GLU A 282 6.77 -13.92 -6.80
N LEU A 283 7.95 -13.34 -6.95
CA LEU A 283 8.62 -13.15 -8.24
C LEU A 283 9.70 -14.22 -8.52
N LYS A 284 9.98 -15.13 -7.60
CA LYS A 284 11.08 -16.12 -7.73
C LYS A 284 10.91 -17.04 -8.94
N ASP A 285 9.64 -17.35 -9.31
CA ASP A 285 9.29 -18.25 -10.42
C ASP A 285 9.13 -17.51 -11.76
N ALA A 286 9.48 -16.20 -11.81
CA ALA A 286 9.51 -15.47 -13.07
C ALA A 286 10.60 -16.06 -13.99
N GLN A 287 10.22 -16.45 -15.21
CA GLN A 287 11.16 -16.95 -16.21
C GLN A 287 12.16 -15.88 -16.62
N SER A 288 11.67 -14.63 -16.76
CA SER A 288 12.53 -13.47 -17.02
C SER A 288 11.95 -12.18 -16.47
N ILE A 289 12.83 -11.27 -16.09
CA ILE A 289 12.56 -9.87 -15.81
C ILE A 289 13.57 -9.09 -16.63
N SER A 290 13.19 -8.46 -17.73
CA SER A 290 14.14 -7.92 -18.71
C SER A 290 13.72 -6.57 -19.25
N VAL A 291 14.68 -5.86 -19.81
CA VAL A 291 14.45 -4.64 -20.59
C VAL A 291 14.11 -5.04 -22.02
N SER A 292 13.10 -4.38 -22.60
CA SER A 292 12.69 -4.55 -23.99
C SER A 292 12.62 -3.17 -24.67
N GLY A 293 13.67 -2.80 -25.41
CA GLY A 293 13.84 -1.41 -25.89
C GLY A 293 14.22 -0.44 -24.79
N ASP A 294 14.18 0.88 -25.06
CA ASP A 294 14.77 1.90 -24.18
C ASP A 294 13.98 2.16 -22.90
N SER A 295 12.66 2.02 -22.94
CA SER A 295 11.77 2.41 -21.83
C SER A 295 10.75 1.36 -21.43
N THR A 296 10.93 0.11 -21.83
CA THR A 296 9.98 -0.98 -21.59
C THR A 296 10.61 -2.07 -20.73
N VAL A 297 9.89 -2.47 -19.70
CA VAL A 297 10.24 -3.62 -18.85
C VAL A 297 9.23 -4.73 -19.09
N LYS A 298 9.71 -5.96 -19.23
CA LYS A 298 8.91 -7.17 -19.34
C LYS A 298 9.19 -8.14 -18.20
N ILE A 299 8.12 -8.69 -17.63
CA ILE A 299 8.17 -9.81 -16.70
C ILE A 299 7.46 -10.97 -17.36
N THR A 300 8.18 -12.06 -17.63
CA THR A 300 7.62 -13.29 -18.19
C THR A 300 7.51 -14.33 -17.08
N LEU A 301 6.34 -14.93 -16.97
CA LEU A 301 5.99 -15.90 -15.93
C LEU A 301 5.84 -17.31 -16.52
N SER A 302 6.05 -18.33 -15.70
CA SER A 302 5.80 -19.74 -16.05
C SER A 302 4.30 -20.10 -16.00
N SER A 303 3.54 -19.40 -15.14
CA SER A 303 2.08 -19.52 -14.99
C SER A 303 1.46 -18.15 -14.73
N PRO A 304 0.17 -17.95 -15.01
CA PRO A 304 -0.51 -16.69 -14.67
C PRO A 304 -0.38 -16.38 -13.18
N LYS A 305 -0.07 -15.13 -12.84
CA LYS A 305 -0.06 -14.61 -11.47
C LYS A 305 -0.79 -13.26 -11.43
N PRO A 306 -2.12 -13.24 -11.49
CA PRO A 306 -2.87 -12.00 -11.61
C PRO A 306 -2.70 -11.05 -10.42
N HIS A 307 -2.40 -11.57 -9.22
CA HIS A 307 -2.11 -10.77 -8.04
C HIS A 307 -0.79 -9.98 -8.12
N LEU A 308 0.10 -10.32 -9.07
CA LEU A 308 1.38 -9.61 -9.24
C LEU A 308 1.19 -8.11 -9.47
N ALA A 309 0.17 -7.71 -10.24
CA ALA A 309 -0.12 -6.28 -10.43
C ALA A 309 -0.44 -5.57 -9.10
N TRP A 310 -1.17 -6.24 -8.20
CA TRP A 310 -1.44 -5.73 -6.87
C TRP A 310 -0.17 -5.61 -6.01
N LEU A 311 0.66 -6.63 -6.02
CA LEU A 311 1.94 -6.66 -5.31
C LEU A 311 2.85 -5.50 -5.72
N LEU A 312 2.88 -5.17 -7.02
CA LEU A 312 3.68 -4.07 -7.57
C LEU A 312 3.13 -2.67 -7.24
N THR A 313 1.97 -2.54 -6.62
CA THR A 313 1.49 -1.27 -6.06
C THR A 313 2.09 -0.95 -4.69
N GLY A 314 2.73 -1.91 -4.07
CA GLY A 314 3.33 -1.81 -2.75
C GLY A 314 4.85 -1.71 -2.79
N ARG A 315 5.47 -2.09 -1.69
CA ARG A 315 6.92 -2.05 -1.47
C ARG A 315 7.73 -2.88 -2.49
N VAL A 316 7.19 -4.02 -2.92
CA VAL A 316 7.85 -4.89 -3.92
C VAL A 316 8.01 -4.18 -5.27
N GLY A 317 7.05 -3.33 -5.62
CA GLY A 317 7.11 -2.50 -6.83
C GLY A 317 7.97 -1.24 -6.70
N ALA A 318 8.49 -0.91 -5.52
CA ALA A 318 9.30 0.30 -5.33
C ALA A 318 10.58 0.25 -6.18
N VAL A 319 10.86 1.36 -6.89
CA VAL A 319 12.01 1.46 -7.78
C VAL A 319 13.16 2.16 -7.06
N TYR A 320 14.32 1.51 -7.07
CA TYR A 320 15.55 1.97 -6.42
C TYR A 320 16.62 2.31 -7.45
N SER A 321 17.48 3.27 -7.14
CA SER A 321 18.63 3.61 -7.96
C SER A 321 19.68 2.49 -7.91
N ARG A 322 19.93 1.84 -9.05
CA ARG A 322 21.00 0.83 -9.16
C ARG A 322 22.40 1.42 -8.94
N ALA A 323 22.59 2.68 -9.35
CA ALA A 323 23.87 3.38 -9.17
C ALA A 323 24.19 3.61 -7.68
N GLU A 324 23.16 3.76 -6.82
CA GLU A 324 23.32 3.88 -5.38
C GLU A 324 23.40 2.51 -4.67
N GLY A 325 23.27 1.40 -5.40
CA GLY A 325 23.20 0.06 -4.82
C GLY A 325 21.88 -0.24 -4.11
N GLY A 326 20.81 0.53 -4.37
CA GLY A 326 19.47 0.31 -3.86
C GLY A 326 19.12 1.06 -2.58
N ALA A 327 18.16 0.52 -1.83
CA ALA A 327 17.76 1.06 -0.54
C ALA A 327 18.84 0.82 0.52
N LYS A 328 19.13 1.84 1.34
CA LYS A 328 20.13 1.81 2.40
C LYS A 328 19.51 2.14 3.75
N ASP A 329 20.13 1.70 4.84
CA ASP A 329 19.62 1.93 6.19
C ASP A 329 19.66 3.39 6.63
N SER A 330 20.62 4.16 6.12
CA SER A 330 20.88 5.55 6.56
C SER A 330 20.64 6.62 5.50
N SER A 331 20.35 6.24 4.25
CA SER A 331 20.09 7.17 3.16
C SER A 331 19.03 6.63 2.20
N ALA A 332 18.28 7.55 1.58
CA ALA A 332 17.20 7.21 0.67
C ALA A 332 17.28 8.09 -0.59
N VAL A 333 17.53 7.45 -1.74
CA VAL A 333 17.52 8.06 -3.06
C VAL A 333 16.38 7.42 -3.87
N GLY A 334 15.30 8.16 -4.05
CA GLY A 334 14.10 7.67 -4.73
C GLY A 334 13.60 8.65 -5.78
N THR A 335 12.54 8.25 -6.47
CA THR A 335 11.88 9.05 -7.52
C THR A 335 10.73 9.92 -6.98
N GLY A 336 10.41 9.82 -5.69
CA GLY A 336 9.26 10.45 -5.07
C GLY A 336 9.40 11.98 -4.89
N PRO A 337 8.29 12.64 -4.51
CA PRO A 337 8.21 14.09 -4.37
C PRO A 337 8.94 14.64 -3.14
N TYR A 338 9.44 13.79 -2.26
CA TYR A 338 10.21 14.17 -1.08
C TYR A 338 11.57 13.49 -1.03
N THR A 339 12.52 14.14 -0.37
CA THR A 339 13.83 13.60 0.01
C THR A 339 13.93 13.50 1.53
N VAL A 340 14.79 12.64 2.03
CA VAL A 340 15.13 12.60 3.46
C VAL A 340 16.11 13.74 3.77
N LYS A 341 15.66 14.72 4.57
CA LYS A 341 16.47 15.85 5.03
C LYS A 341 17.37 15.45 6.21
N SER A 342 16.81 14.71 7.16
CA SER A 342 17.54 14.16 8.29
C SER A 342 16.86 12.90 8.82
N PHE A 343 17.67 11.98 9.33
CA PHE A 343 17.21 10.75 9.97
C PHE A 343 18.05 10.47 11.21
N GLU A 344 17.40 10.30 12.34
CA GLU A 344 17.97 9.84 13.60
C GLU A 344 17.20 8.59 14.03
N GLN A 345 17.87 7.44 14.00
CA GLN A 345 17.24 6.15 14.29
C GLN A 345 16.46 6.18 15.60
N GLY A 346 15.20 5.78 15.55
CA GLY A 346 14.32 5.74 16.72
C GLY A 346 13.88 7.10 17.28
N ARG A 347 14.29 8.22 16.69
CA ARG A 347 14.00 9.56 17.21
C ARG A 347 13.32 10.51 16.24
N LYS A 348 13.86 10.66 15.03
CA LYS A 348 13.45 11.72 14.12
C LYS A 348 13.59 11.32 12.66
N LEU A 349 12.59 11.64 11.87
CA LEU A 349 12.66 11.63 10.42
C LEU A 349 12.12 12.96 9.91
N GLN A 350 12.89 13.65 9.07
CA GLN A 350 12.45 14.86 8.38
C GLN A 350 12.52 14.62 6.87
N LEU A 351 11.43 14.94 6.20
CA LEU A 351 11.34 14.94 4.75
C LEU A 351 11.28 16.38 4.25
N LYS A 352 11.92 16.64 3.11
CA LYS A 352 11.89 17.92 2.40
C LYS A 352 11.33 17.70 1.00
N ALA A 353 10.39 18.54 0.58
CA ALA A 353 9.83 18.49 -0.75
C ALA A 353 10.90 18.76 -1.81
N ARG A 354 10.84 18.03 -2.91
CA ARG A 354 11.67 18.27 -4.08
C ARG A 354 11.11 19.43 -4.89
N ILE A 355 12.02 20.28 -5.34
CA ILE A 355 11.74 21.37 -6.27
C ILE A 355 12.74 21.19 -7.41
N ASP A 356 12.33 20.50 -8.45
CA ASP A 356 13.15 20.23 -9.64
C ASP A 356 12.27 20.17 -10.90
N HIS A 357 12.83 19.78 -12.03
CA HIS A 357 12.10 19.70 -13.31
C HIS A 357 10.97 18.64 -13.31
N GLN A 358 10.98 17.66 -12.39
CA GLN A 358 9.91 16.67 -12.25
C GLN A 358 8.82 17.13 -11.28
N TYR A 359 9.20 17.82 -10.20
CA TYR A 359 8.29 18.25 -9.16
C TYR A 359 8.30 19.77 -9.01
N ARG A 360 7.12 20.37 -9.07
CA ARG A 360 6.90 21.75 -8.66
C ARG A 360 6.72 21.81 -7.15
N ALA A 361 6.82 23.00 -6.57
CA ALA A 361 6.68 23.21 -5.13
C ALA A 361 5.47 22.45 -4.55
N ALA A 362 5.71 21.55 -3.61
CA ALA A 362 4.65 20.90 -2.86
C ALA A 362 3.93 21.91 -1.96
N ASN A 363 2.69 21.61 -1.58
CA ASN A 363 1.93 22.43 -0.63
C ASN A 363 2.57 22.49 0.75
N THR A 364 3.37 21.47 1.09
CA THR A 364 4.13 21.34 2.33
C THR A 364 5.58 21.06 1.98
N ASN A 365 6.49 21.96 2.37
CA ASN A 365 7.91 21.82 2.06
C ASN A 365 8.65 20.86 3.00
N ASP A 366 8.43 21.00 4.29
CA ASP A 366 9.07 20.17 5.30
C ASP A 366 8.01 19.35 6.04
N VAL A 367 8.26 18.05 6.20
CA VAL A 367 7.44 17.16 7.02
C VAL A 367 8.31 16.55 8.10
N ASN A 368 7.95 16.80 9.35
CA ASN A 368 8.63 16.27 10.52
C ASN A 368 7.83 15.12 11.12
N PHE A 369 8.42 13.94 11.26
CA PHE A 369 7.82 12.85 12.01
C PHE A 369 8.33 12.87 13.45
N VAL A 370 7.39 12.79 14.40
CA VAL A 370 7.63 12.72 15.85
C VAL A 370 6.93 11.48 16.39
N TYR A 371 7.55 10.79 17.33
CA TYR A 371 7.10 9.49 17.80
C TYR A 371 6.47 9.58 19.18
N TYR A 372 5.32 8.92 19.33
CA TYR A 372 4.55 8.86 20.55
C TYR A 372 4.29 7.40 20.93
N SER A 373 4.74 7.01 22.10
CA SER A 373 4.38 5.72 22.71
C SER A 373 3.03 5.77 23.42
N ASP A 374 2.50 6.98 23.66
CA ASP A 374 1.27 7.24 24.38
C ASP A 374 0.34 8.14 23.56
N ALA A 375 -0.91 7.69 23.40
CA ALA A 375 -1.93 8.41 22.62
C ALA A 375 -2.39 9.70 23.31
N ASP A 376 -2.46 9.73 24.65
CA ASP A 376 -2.91 10.91 25.38
C ASP A 376 -1.86 12.04 25.29
N ALA A 377 -0.57 11.71 25.30
CA ALA A 377 0.50 12.66 25.04
C ALA A 377 0.42 13.24 23.62
N ALA A 378 0.14 12.41 22.63
CA ALA A 378 -0.06 12.86 21.24
C ALA A 378 -1.30 13.77 21.11
N LEU A 379 -2.42 13.41 21.76
CA LEU A 379 -3.64 14.21 21.79
C LEU A 379 -3.46 15.56 22.50
N LYS A 380 -2.64 15.61 23.54
CA LYS A 380 -2.25 16.86 24.19
C LYS A 380 -1.44 17.76 23.25
N ASP A 381 -0.45 17.16 22.57
CA ASP A 381 0.45 17.90 21.69
C ASP A 381 -0.23 18.39 20.40
N ILE A 382 -1.23 17.66 19.86
CA ILE A 382 -2.01 18.15 18.71
C ILE A 382 -2.93 19.31 19.09
N ARG A 383 -3.55 19.28 20.29
CA ARG A 383 -4.37 20.39 20.81
C ARG A 383 -3.55 21.65 21.02
N SER A 384 -2.34 21.52 21.54
CA SER A 384 -1.43 22.65 21.74
C SER A 384 -0.79 23.18 20.43
N GLY A 385 -0.97 22.48 19.31
CA GLY A 385 -0.37 22.83 18.02
C GLY A 385 1.11 22.46 17.87
N LYS A 386 1.65 21.66 18.78
CA LYS A 386 3.02 21.14 18.69
C LYS A 386 3.16 20.10 17.56
N ILE A 387 2.10 19.33 17.30
CA ILE A 387 1.94 18.52 16.10
C ILE A 387 0.67 18.93 15.36
N ASP A 388 0.66 18.71 14.06
CA ASP A 388 -0.44 19.10 13.16
C ASP A 388 -1.35 17.92 12.82
N VAL A 389 -0.79 16.72 12.78
CA VAL A 389 -1.45 15.45 12.46
C VAL A 389 -0.96 14.38 13.43
N TYR A 390 -1.85 13.50 13.86
CA TYR A 390 -1.51 12.31 14.63
C TYR A 390 -2.07 11.06 13.93
N ILE A 391 -1.23 10.06 13.73
CA ILE A 391 -1.57 8.75 13.18
C ILE A 391 -1.36 7.72 14.29
N PRO A 392 -2.42 7.32 14.99
CA PRO A 392 -2.33 6.33 16.05
C PRO A 392 -1.81 4.98 15.54
N PRO A 393 -1.10 4.21 16.39
CA PRO A 393 -0.76 2.82 16.05
C PRO A 393 -2.04 1.97 15.98
N GLN A 394 -1.96 0.87 15.23
CA GLN A 394 -3.04 -0.11 15.17
C GLN A 394 -2.85 -1.22 16.20
N PRO A 395 -3.94 -1.70 16.79
CA PRO A 395 -5.34 -1.24 16.67
C PRO A 395 -5.56 0.15 17.31
N VAL A 396 -6.33 0.99 16.63
CA VAL A 396 -6.56 2.39 17.08
C VAL A 396 -7.50 2.40 18.30
N ALA A 397 -7.08 3.00 19.40
CA ALA A 397 -7.92 3.16 20.58
C ALA A 397 -9.18 3.98 20.26
N ALA A 398 -10.37 3.41 20.51
CA ALA A 398 -11.64 4.08 20.27
C ALA A 398 -11.76 5.40 21.07
N SER A 399 -11.21 5.42 22.29
CA SER A 399 -11.16 6.60 23.15
C SER A 399 -10.42 7.77 22.50
N ALA A 400 -9.32 7.52 21.79
CA ALA A 400 -8.56 8.56 21.09
C ALA A 400 -9.37 9.19 19.96
N VAL A 401 -10.08 8.36 19.17
CA VAL A 401 -10.96 8.84 18.10
C VAL A 401 -12.13 9.66 18.69
N LEU A 402 -12.80 9.13 19.71
CA LEU A 402 -13.94 9.80 20.36
C LEU A 402 -13.54 11.13 21.03
N GLN A 403 -12.37 11.18 21.68
CA GLN A 403 -11.84 12.42 22.25
C GLN A 403 -11.55 13.46 21.16
N ALA A 404 -11.01 13.04 20.03
CA ALA A 404 -10.76 13.95 18.91
C ALA A 404 -12.06 14.41 18.24
N GLN A 405 -13.07 13.56 18.11
CA GLN A 405 -14.38 13.93 17.53
C GLN A 405 -15.17 14.91 18.40
N LYS A 406 -14.96 14.91 19.71
CA LYS A 406 -15.58 15.87 20.65
C LYS A 406 -14.88 17.23 20.69
N ASP A 407 -13.72 17.34 20.08
CA ASP A 407 -12.90 18.55 20.08
C ASP A 407 -13.06 19.31 18.76
N SER A 408 -13.68 20.48 18.78
CA SER A 408 -13.94 21.29 17.57
C SER A 408 -12.68 21.78 16.86
N SER A 409 -11.53 21.77 17.53
CA SER A 409 -10.23 22.11 16.92
C SER A 409 -9.62 20.95 16.13
N LEU A 410 -10.16 19.74 16.28
CA LEU A 410 -9.66 18.50 15.66
C LEU A 410 -10.67 17.92 14.68
N VAL A 411 -10.17 17.07 13.79
CA VAL A 411 -10.95 16.21 12.92
C VAL A 411 -10.33 14.82 13.01
N ALA A 412 -11.13 13.80 13.27
CA ALA A 412 -10.72 12.41 13.25
C ALA A 412 -11.34 11.71 12.03
N ASP A 413 -10.53 11.48 11.03
CA ASP A 413 -10.88 10.71 9.84
C ASP A 413 -10.54 9.23 10.10
N THR A 414 -11.53 8.34 10.00
CA THR A 414 -11.34 6.88 10.11
C THR A 414 -11.54 6.21 8.77
N SER A 415 -10.83 5.12 8.54
CA SER A 415 -10.94 4.31 7.34
C SER A 415 -10.74 2.83 7.67
N ASP A 416 -11.43 1.97 6.94
CA ASP A 416 -11.21 0.54 7.02
C ASP A 416 -9.81 0.16 6.56
N THR A 417 -9.31 -0.99 7.06
CA THR A 417 -7.99 -1.52 6.71
C THR A 417 -8.09 -2.94 6.15
N SER A 418 -7.02 -3.46 5.56
CA SER A 418 -6.94 -4.87 5.17
C SER A 418 -6.78 -5.82 6.37
N THR A 419 -6.61 -5.29 7.58
CA THR A 419 -6.44 -6.11 8.79
C THR A 419 -7.80 -6.63 9.29
N ARG A 420 -7.97 -7.92 9.30
CA ARG A 420 -9.19 -8.61 9.71
C ARG A 420 -8.91 -9.59 10.83
N VAL A 421 -9.87 -9.74 11.73
CA VAL A 421 -9.82 -10.71 12.82
C VAL A 421 -10.95 -11.72 12.64
N ALA A 422 -10.59 -12.99 12.76
CA ALA A 422 -11.52 -14.12 12.67
C ALA A 422 -11.36 -15.07 13.85
N LEU A 423 -12.46 -15.69 14.23
CA LEU A 423 -12.49 -16.88 15.06
C LEU A 423 -12.32 -18.09 14.14
N ALA A 424 -11.19 -18.74 14.22
CA ALA A 424 -10.88 -19.94 13.46
C ALA A 424 -11.23 -21.20 14.25
N PHE A 425 -11.75 -22.17 13.56
CA PHE A 425 -12.11 -23.48 14.11
C PHE A 425 -11.07 -24.52 13.71
N ASN A 426 -10.78 -25.46 14.60
CA ASN A 426 -9.99 -26.62 14.23
C ASN A 426 -10.84 -27.57 13.39
N GLY A 427 -10.58 -27.59 12.07
CA GLY A 427 -11.32 -28.45 11.12
C GLY A 427 -10.77 -29.87 10.98
N SER A 428 -9.76 -30.26 11.78
CA SER A 428 -9.21 -31.62 11.74
C SER A 428 -10.28 -32.67 12.07
N ALA A 429 -10.18 -33.87 11.51
CA ALA A 429 -11.19 -34.92 11.62
C ALA A 429 -11.56 -35.27 13.08
N ASP A 430 -10.58 -35.23 13.98
CA ASP A 430 -10.78 -35.56 15.41
C ASP A 430 -11.30 -34.36 16.24
N SER A 431 -11.52 -33.21 15.61
CA SER A 431 -11.97 -32.01 16.32
C SER A 431 -13.47 -31.96 16.50
N LYS A 432 -13.94 -31.28 17.55
CA LYS A 432 -15.35 -30.91 17.75
C LYS A 432 -15.91 -30.07 16.59
N PHE A 433 -15.05 -29.38 15.87
CA PHE A 433 -15.39 -28.52 14.74
C PHE A 433 -15.07 -29.12 13.37
N SER A 434 -14.85 -30.44 13.28
CA SER A 434 -14.76 -31.15 12.01
C SER A 434 -16.03 -30.95 11.17
N GLU A 435 -17.20 -30.98 11.81
CA GLU A 435 -18.49 -30.80 11.17
C GLU A 435 -18.81 -29.32 10.86
N GLN A 436 -19.17 -29.02 9.61
CA GLN A 436 -19.54 -27.66 9.16
C GLN A 436 -20.66 -27.07 10.02
N ARG A 437 -21.67 -27.87 10.35
CA ARG A 437 -22.84 -27.44 11.13
C ARG A 437 -22.49 -26.92 12.53
N ALA A 438 -21.44 -27.47 13.16
CA ALA A 438 -20.95 -26.98 14.45
C ALA A 438 -20.26 -25.62 14.29
N ARG A 439 -19.48 -25.44 13.23
CA ARG A 439 -18.80 -24.17 12.91
C ARG A 439 -19.81 -23.07 12.58
N GLU A 440 -20.82 -23.38 11.76
CA GLU A 440 -21.91 -22.45 11.45
C GLU A 440 -22.62 -21.98 12.72
N ALA A 441 -22.97 -22.90 13.61
CA ALA A 441 -23.63 -22.55 14.85
C ALA A 441 -22.81 -21.56 15.68
N TYR A 442 -21.51 -21.79 15.83
CA TYR A 442 -20.63 -20.87 16.56
C TYR A 442 -20.45 -19.53 15.85
N ARG A 443 -20.38 -19.50 14.51
CA ARG A 443 -20.42 -18.26 13.73
C ARG A 443 -21.71 -17.47 13.99
N ASP A 444 -22.86 -18.13 13.95
CA ASP A 444 -24.18 -17.52 14.01
C ASP A 444 -24.53 -17.00 15.43
N ILE A 445 -23.81 -17.44 16.47
CA ILE A 445 -23.92 -16.90 17.84
C ILE A 445 -23.36 -15.49 17.94
N VAL A 446 -22.30 -15.15 17.20
CA VAL A 446 -21.55 -13.93 17.44
C VAL A 446 -22.27 -12.67 16.94
N SER A 447 -22.59 -11.77 17.87
CA SER A 447 -23.01 -10.40 17.57
C SER A 447 -21.79 -9.52 17.32
N LYS A 448 -21.51 -9.21 16.07
CA LYS A 448 -20.38 -8.35 15.69
C LYS A 448 -20.50 -6.93 16.25
N PRO A 449 -21.68 -6.26 16.18
CA PRO A 449 -21.82 -4.92 16.78
C PRO A 449 -21.54 -4.92 18.30
N THR A 450 -22.07 -5.90 19.04
CA THR A 450 -21.82 -6.02 20.47
C THR A 450 -20.35 -6.27 20.78
N LEU A 451 -19.70 -7.12 19.97
CA LEU A 451 -18.27 -7.40 20.10
C LEU A 451 -17.45 -6.11 19.88
N ILE A 452 -17.67 -5.43 18.74
CA ILE A 452 -16.92 -4.22 18.37
C ILE A 452 -17.09 -3.12 19.40
N ASN A 453 -18.29 -2.86 19.86
CA ASN A 453 -18.57 -1.85 20.89
C ASN A 453 -17.83 -2.14 22.21
N GLY A 454 -17.58 -3.42 22.51
CA GLY A 454 -16.87 -3.83 23.71
C GLY A 454 -15.35 -3.85 23.60
N LEU A 455 -14.77 -3.83 22.40
CA LEU A 455 -13.32 -4.02 22.19
C LEU A 455 -12.45 -2.88 22.75
N GLY A 456 -12.97 -1.63 22.73
CA GLY A 456 -12.22 -0.46 23.17
C GLY A 456 -11.26 0.10 22.10
N TYR A 457 -11.33 -0.42 20.87
CA TYR A 457 -10.65 0.15 19.69
C TYR A 457 -11.58 0.24 18.47
N SER A 458 -11.16 1.04 17.49
CA SER A 458 -11.95 1.32 16.28
C SER A 458 -11.91 0.14 15.33
N ALA A 459 -13.07 -0.38 14.98
CA ALA A 459 -13.24 -1.51 14.07
C ALA A 459 -14.59 -1.42 13.36
N SER A 460 -14.69 -2.09 12.21
CA SER A 460 -15.92 -2.23 11.41
C SER A 460 -16.28 -3.72 11.28
N PRO A 461 -17.57 -4.08 11.26
CA PRO A 461 -17.97 -5.48 11.09
C PRO A 461 -17.60 -5.99 9.70
N ILE A 462 -17.18 -7.26 9.63
CA ILE A 462 -16.95 -7.94 8.35
C ILE A 462 -17.51 -9.36 8.41
N THR A 463 -17.94 -9.88 7.26
CA THR A 463 -18.57 -11.22 7.19
C THR A 463 -17.81 -12.19 6.28
N GLY A 464 -16.86 -11.70 5.49
CA GLY A 464 -16.04 -12.50 4.59
C GLY A 464 -14.53 -12.31 4.79
N PRO A 465 -13.73 -13.11 4.10
CA PRO A 465 -12.27 -13.08 4.20
C PRO A 465 -11.61 -11.90 3.45
N ILE A 466 -12.32 -11.19 2.59
CA ILE A 466 -11.80 -10.04 1.86
C ILE A 466 -12.29 -8.77 2.55
N SER A 467 -11.39 -7.83 2.82
CA SER A 467 -11.74 -6.57 3.48
C SER A 467 -12.45 -5.61 2.52
N THR A 468 -13.18 -4.65 3.07
CA THR A 468 -13.90 -3.61 2.28
C THR A 468 -12.97 -2.78 1.39
N VAL A 469 -11.68 -2.75 1.70
CA VAL A 469 -10.66 -1.99 0.95
C VAL A 469 -9.86 -2.84 -0.03
N ASP A 470 -10.13 -4.13 -0.13
CA ASP A 470 -9.42 -5.04 -1.03
C ASP A 470 -10.30 -5.46 -2.23
N PRO A 471 -9.71 -5.71 -3.41
CA PRO A 471 -10.46 -6.16 -4.58
C PRO A 471 -11.12 -7.52 -4.35
N GLY A 472 -12.32 -7.68 -4.85
CA GLY A 472 -13.11 -8.92 -4.69
C GLY A 472 -13.96 -8.93 -3.41
N TYR A 473 -13.99 -7.81 -2.66
CA TYR A 473 -14.90 -7.68 -1.52
C TYR A 473 -16.38 -7.80 -1.96
N GLU A 474 -17.14 -8.54 -1.17
CA GLU A 474 -18.59 -8.61 -1.23
C GLU A 474 -19.17 -8.57 0.19
N ASP A 475 -20.25 -7.83 0.36
CA ASP A 475 -20.97 -7.81 1.64
C ASP A 475 -21.85 -9.04 1.80
N LEU A 476 -21.39 -9.96 2.60
CA LEU A 476 -22.07 -11.21 2.91
C LEU A 476 -22.94 -11.13 4.19
N SER A 477 -23.12 -9.95 4.79
CA SER A 477 -23.80 -9.78 6.07
C SER A 477 -25.27 -10.20 6.05
N ILE A 478 -25.95 -9.99 4.93
CA ILE A 478 -27.34 -10.39 4.74
C ILE A 478 -27.47 -11.92 4.66
N LYS A 479 -26.49 -12.58 4.03
CA LYS A 479 -26.50 -14.05 3.85
C LYS A 479 -26.21 -14.81 5.14
N TYR A 480 -25.40 -14.22 6.03
CA TYR A 480 -24.98 -14.86 7.30
C TYR A 480 -25.25 -13.93 8.50
N PRO A 481 -26.52 -13.68 8.84
CA PRO A 481 -26.90 -12.88 10.00
C PRO A 481 -26.62 -13.63 11.31
N GLN A 482 -26.60 -12.90 12.43
CA GLN A 482 -26.65 -13.52 13.76
C GLN A 482 -27.99 -14.27 13.92
N ASP A 483 -27.91 -15.56 14.32
CA ASP A 483 -29.09 -16.40 14.61
C ASP A 483 -28.82 -17.34 15.79
N ILE A 484 -29.06 -16.85 17.00
CA ILE A 484 -28.86 -17.64 18.23
C ILE A 484 -29.85 -18.83 18.29
N SER A 485 -31.08 -18.67 17.78
CA SER A 485 -32.08 -19.73 17.80
C SER A 485 -31.69 -20.88 16.88
N GLY A 486 -31.34 -20.56 15.63
CA GLY A 486 -30.84 -21.55 14.68
C GLY A 486 -29.53 -22.20 15.12
N ALA A 487 -28.65 -21.42 15.75
CA ALA A 487 -27.41 -21.95 16.31
C ALA A 487 -27.67 -23.01 17.39
N ARG A 488 -28.61 -22.76 18.33
CA ARG A 488 -29.01 -23.73 19.35
C ARG A 488 -29.61 -25.00 18.73
N GLN A 489 -30.43 -24.88 17.67
CA GLN A 489 -30.99 -26.02 16.95
C GLN A 489 -29.88 -26.84 16.27
N LYS A 490 -28.90 -26.18 15.62
CA LYS A 490 -27.74 -26.84 15.03
C LYS A 490 -26.94 -27.60 16.08
N LEU A 491 -26.68 -26.99 17.25
CA LEU A 491 -25.88 -27.56 18.32
C LEU A 491 -26.56 -28.69 19.09
N TRP A 492 -27.89 -28.79 19.02
CA TRP A 492 -28.63 -29.87 19.69
C TRP A 492 -28.22 -31.28 19.22
N TYR A 493 -27.65 -31.39 18.00
CA TYR A 493 -27.17 -32.65 17.45
C TYR A 493 -25.79 -33.05 17.97
N PHE A 494 -25.08 -32.18 18.71
CA PHE A 494 -23.72 -32.42 19.18
C PHE A 494 -23.69 -32.65 20.69
N ASN A 495 -22.87 -33.61 21.11
CA ASN A 495 -22.73 -33.96 22.52
C ASN A 495 -21.73 -33.09 23.29
N PHE A 496 -21.48 -31.86 22.83
CA PHE A 496 -20.60 -30.94 23.54
C PHE A 496 -21.27 -29.59 23.81
N THR A 497 -21.13 -29.11 25.03
CA THR A 497 -21.59 -27.77 25.46
C THR A 497 -20.44 -26.89 25.92
N SER A 498 -19.21 -27.37 25.75
CA SER A 498 -18.02 -26.65 26.17
C SER A 498 -16.91 -26.76 25.14
N SER A 499 -16.15 -25.68 24.94
CA SER A 499 -15.02 -25.58 24.04
C SER A 499 -13.94 -24.67 24.60
N THR A 500 -12.72 -24.79 24.07
CA THR A 500 -11.58 -23.98 24.47
C THR A 500 -11.25 -22.98 23.38
N LEU A 501 -11.14 -21.71 23.75
CA LEU A 501 -10.62 -20.62 22.90
C LEU A 501 -9.20 -20.32 23.35
N VAL A 502 -8.24 -20.62 22.47
CA VAL A 502 -6.80 -20.41 22.71
C VAL A 502 -6.30 -19.36 21.72
N TYR A 503 -5.64 -18.29 22.18
CA TYR A 503 -5.16 -17.25 21.27
C TYR A 503 -3.94 -16.49 21.82
N PRO A 504 -3.18 -15.76 20.96
CA PRO A 504 -2.00 -15.02 21.37
C PRO A 504 -2.36 -13.92 22.38
N ARG A 505 -1.56 -13.79 23.44
CA ARG A 505 -1.71 -12.74 24.46
C ARG A 505 -1.64 -11.33 23.90
N SER A 506 -0.94 -11.16 22.78
CA SER A 506 -0.83 -9.89 22.04
C SER A 506 -2.18 -9.33 21.57
N MET A 507 -3.22 -10.18 21.43
CA MET A 507 -4.59 -9.73 21.09
C MET A 507 -5.37 -9.16 22.29
N GLY A 508 -4.82 -9.24 23.49
CA GLY A 508 -5.43 -8.73 24.73
C GLY A 508 -6.58 -9.60 25.29
N PRO A 509 -6.97 -9.39 26.54
CA PRO A 509 -7.98 -10.22 27.21
C PRO A 509 -9.41 -9.93 26.75
N LYS A 510 -9.69 -8.70 26.31
CA LYS A 510 -11.05 -8.19 26.12
C LYS A 510 -11.86 -8.98 25.10
N ILE A 511 -11.24 -9.34 23.98
CA ILE A 511 -11.93 -10.10 22.91
C ILE A 511 -12.38 -11.47 23.40
N GLY A 512 -11.54 -12.17 24.18
CA GLY A 512 -11.89 -13.47 24.73
C GLY A 512 -13.01 -13.40 25.77
N GLU A 513 -13.02 -12.37 26.62
CA GLU A 513 -14.10 -12.11 27.58
C GLU A 513 -15.44 -11.86 26.90
N LEU A 514 -15.44 -11.02 25.86
CA LEU A 514 -16.64 -10.68 25.09
C LEU A 514 -17.21 -11.89 24.36
N LEU A 515 -16.36 -12.68 23.70
CA LEU A 515 -16.79 -13.91 23.05
C LEU A 515 -17.31 -14.92 24.06
N LYS A 516 -16.62 -15.11 25.19
CA LYS A 516 -17.08 -15.99 26.28
C LYS A 516 -18.47 -15.61 26.78
N ALA A 517 -18.75 -14.33 26.96
CA ALA A 517 -20.06 -13.83 27.39
C ALA A 517 -21.16 -14.13 26.33
N GLN A 518 -20.89 -13.91 25.04
CA GLN A 518 -21.84 -14.17 23.97
C GLN A 518 -22.14 -15.68 23.83
N PHE A 519 -21.13 -16.52 23.89
CA PHE A 519 -21.31 -17.98 23.84
C PHE A 519 -22.07 -18.48 25.08
N ALA A 520 -21.80 -17.95 26.26
CA ALA A 520 -22.54 -18.31 27.47
C ALA A 520 -24.05 -17.96 27.36
N ALA A 521 -24.38 -16.80 26.77
CA ALA A 521 -25.77 -16.41 26.50
C ALA A 521 -26.48 -17.36 25.53
N ALA A 522 -25.73 -18.04 24.66
CA ALA A 522 -26.25 -19.08 23.77
C ALA A 522 -26.25 -20.50 24.38
N GLY A 523 -25.83 -20.66 25.63
CA GLY A 523 -25.75 -21.94 26.34
C GLY A 523 -24.43 -22.71 26.11
N GLN A 524 -23.41 -22.06 25.57
CA GLN A 524 -22.11 -22.68 25.32
C GLN A 524 -21.05 -22.19 26.31
N LYS A 525 -20.39 -23.10 27.03
CA LYS A 525 -19.33 -22.78 27.98
C LYS A 525 -17.97 -22.69 27.28
N ILE A 526 -17.34 -21.51 27.29
CA ILE A 526 -16.02 -21.31 26.69
C ILE A 526 -14.95 -21.14 27.78
N THR A 527 -13.88 -21.94 27.67
CA THR A 527 -12.66 -21.75 28.45
C THR A 527 -11.68 -20.93 27.62
N VAL A 528 -11.31 -19.75 28.10
CA VAL A 528 -10.39 -18.82 27.43
C VAL A 528 -8.98 -19.03 27.95
N LYS A 529 -8.00 -19.19 27.05
CA LYS A 529 -6.57 -19.30 27.35
C LYS A 529 -5.79 -18.36 26.44
N MET A 530 -5.03 -17.47 27.03
CA MET A 530 -4.08 -16.61 26.32
C MET A 530 -2.68 -17.17 26.48
N LEU A 531 -1.98 -17.41 25.39
CA LEU A 531 -0.64 -17.96 25.34
C LEU A 531 0.35 -16.88 24.88
N ASP A 532 1.60 -17.01 25.31
CA ASP A 532 2.68 -16.21 24.72
C ASP A 532 2.95 -16.69 23.28
N ASP A 533 3.48 -15.81 22.43
CA ASP A 533 3.58 -16.09 20.98
C ASP A 533 4.33 -17.39 20.67
N ALA A 534 5.40 -17.73 21.41
CA ALA A 534 6.15 -18.97 21.22
C ALA A 534 5.34 -20.22 21.63
N GLU A 535 4.58 -20.13 22.72
CA GLU A 535 3.71 -21.21 23.18
C GLU A 535 2.52 -21.38 22.22
N TYR A 536 1.94 -20.28 21.74
CA TYR A 536 0.89 -20.28 20.74
C TYR A 536 1.35 -20.96 19.45
N HIS A 537 2.49 -20.55 18.91
CA HIS A 537 3.07 -21.19 17.74
C HIS A 537 3.22 -22.71 17.96
N THR A 538 3.78 -23.12 19.08
CA THR A 538 4.01 -24.55 19.35
C THR A 538 2.70 -25.32 19.53
N GLN A 539 1.76 -24.81 20.32
CA GLN A 539 0.53 -25.52 20.68
C GLN A 539 -0.50 -25.50 19.56
N VAL A 540 -0.72 -24.32 18.96
CA VAL A 540 -1.80 -24.08 18.00
C VAL A 540 -1.33 -24.35 16.57
N GLU A 541 -0.25 -23.71 16.14
CA GLU A 541 0.14 -23.76 14.72
C GLU A 541 0.86 -25.07 14.37
N VAL A 542 1.74 -25.57 15.26
CA VAL A 542 2.50 -26.81 15.01
C VAL A 542 1.73 -28.05 15.46
N LYS A 543 1.28 -28.09 16.73
CA LYS A 543 0.64 -29.29 17.31
C LYS A 543 -0.86 -29.37 17.04
N LYS A 544 -1.48 -28.30 16.51
CA LYS A 544 -2.94 -28.18 16.23
C LYS A 544 -3.84 -28.52 17.44
N LYS A 545 -3.36 -28.24 18.67
CA LYS A 545 -4.08 -28.55 19.94
C LYS A 545 -4.93 -27.36 20.39
N PHE A 546 -6.07 -27.19 19.76
CA PHE A 546 -7.07 -26.17 20.09
C PHE A 546 -8.45 -26.61 19.58
N ASP A 547 -9.53 -26.09 20.16
CA ASP A 547 -10.87 -26.18 19.58
C ASP A 547 -11.13 -24.96 18.68
N MET A 548 -10.89 -23.76 19.22
CA MET A 548 -11.01 -22.47 18.53
C MET A 548 -9.80 -21.60 18.81
N THR A 549 -9.47 -20.73 17.87
CA THR A 549 -8.43 -19.72 18.04
C THR A 549 -8.81 -18.42 17.34
N LEU A 550 -8.13 -17.31 17.70
CA LEU A 550 -8.24 -16.04 16.99
C LEU A 550 -7.07 -15.88 16.05
N VAL A 551 -7.37 -15.49 14.82
CA VAL A 551 -6.37 -15.23 13.78
C VAL A 551 -6.53 -13.80 13.28
N ARG A 552 -5.39 -13.12 13.09
CA ARG A 552 -5.33 -11.77 12.55
C ARG A 552 -4.68 -11.82 11.17
N TYR A 553 -5.45 -11.52 10.14
CA TYR A 553 -5.00 -11.43 8.75
C TYR A 553 -4.71 -9.99 8.39
N THR A 554 -3.59 -9.72 7.74
CA THR A 554 -3.14 -8.35 7.44
C THR A 554 -3.06 -8.02 5.95
N SER A 555 -3.35 -8.98 5.09
CA SER A 555 -3.29 -8.86 3.64
C SER A 555 -4.57 -9.34 2.97
N GLY A 556 -4.99 -8.70 1.89
CA GLY A 556 -6.09 -9.19 1.04
C GLY A 556 -5.79 -10.51 0.33
N GLN A 557 -4.54 -10.98 0.36
CA GLN A 557 -4.07 -12.20 -0.32
C GLN A 557 -4.04 -13.45 0.60
N ASP A 558 -4.55 -13.33 1.83
CA ASP A 558 -4.50 -14.43 2.83
C ASP A 558 -5.43 -15.63 2.50
N LEU A 559 -6.25 -15.54 1.42
CA LEU A 559 -7.09 -16.65 0.96
C LEU A 559 -6.27 -17.91 0.66
N GLY A 560 -5.10 -17.76 0.02
CA GLY A 560 -4.20 -18.87 -0.26
C GLY A 560 -3.73 -19.61 1.00
N THR A 561 -3.52 -18.88 2.08
CA THR A 561 -3.18 -19.48 3.38
C THR A 561 -4.34 -20.28 3.96
N ILE A 562 -5.57 -19.77 3.82
CA ILE A 562 -6.77 -20.43 4.38
C ILE A 562 -7.07 -21.75 3.66
N VAL A 563 -6.86 -21.79 2.35
CA VAL A 563 -7.11 -23.00 1.52
C VAL A 563 -5.90 -23.95 1.46
N ASP A 564 -4.75 -23.59 2.03
CA ASP A 564 -3.61 -24.50 2.11
C ASP A 564 -3.97 -25.69 3.04
N PRO A 565 -3.95 -26.93 2.56
CA PRO A 565 -4.29 -28.10 3.38
C PRO A 565 -3.33 -28.31 4.57
N ASN A 566 -2.12 -27.72 4.52
CA ASN A 566 -1.15 -27.75 5.61
C ASN A 566 -1.42 -26.68 6.66
N TYR A 567 -2.26 -25.68 6.37
CA TYR A 567 -2.56 -24.64 7.31
C TYR A 567 -3.14 -25.22 8.61
N PHE A 568 -2.77 -24.65 9.73
CA PHE A 568 -3.05 -25.25 11.04
C PHE A 568 -4.54 -25.38 11.37
N ILE A 569 -5.44 -24.61 10.73
CA ILE A 569 -6.88 -24.74 10.97
C ILE A 569 -7.47 -26.04 10.41
N GLY A 570 -6.76 -26.75 9.50
CA GLY A 570 -7.18 -28.04 8.95
C GLY A 570 -8.45 -27.96 8.09
N PHE A 571 -8.75 -26.80 7.50
CA PHE A 571 -9.88 -26.66 6.57
C PHE A 571 -9.53 -27.27 5.21
N THR A 572 -10.41 -28.10 4.70
CA THR A 572 -10.32 -28.68 3.36
C THR A 572 -11.70 -28.75 2.74
N ASP A 573 -11.86 -28.30 1.49
CA ASP A 573 -13.09 -28.40 0.69
C ASP A 573 -12.73 -28.38 -0.79
N ALA A 574 -12.93 -29.50 -1.49
CA ALA A 574 -12.50 -29.66 -2.88
C ALA A 574 -13.03 -28.59 -3.84
N GLN A 575 -14.24 -28.05 -3.57
CA GLN A 575 -14.77 -27.00 -4.41
C GLN A 575 -14.14 -25.64 -4.10
N THR A 576 -13.79 -25.37 -2.84
CA THR A 576 -13.00 -24.18 -2.46
C THR A 576 -11.63 -24.21 -3.10
N ASP A 577 -10.99 -25.38 -3.12
CA ASP A 577 -9.68 -25.58 -3.76
C ASP A 577 -9.77 -25.34 -5.28
N ALA A 578 -10.85 -25.82 -5.92
CA ALA A 578 -11.10 -25.59 -7.35
C ALA A 578 -11.37 -24.10 -7.65
N ASP A 579 -12.15 -23.40 -6.83
CA ASP A 579 -12.43 -21.97 -7.00
C ASP A 579 -11.15 -21.14 -6.81
N TRP A 580 -10.30 -21.51 -5.83
CA TRP A 580 -9.00 -20.89 -5.63
C TRP A 580 -8.04 -21.14 -6.80
N ALA A 581 -7.97 -22.37 -7.30
CA ALA A 581 -7.15 -22.71 -8.47
C ALA A 581 -7.61 -21.92 -9.72
N ALA A 582 -8.94 -21.72 -9.88
CA ALA A 582 -9.49 -20.87 -10.93
C ALA A 582 -9.08 -19.40 -10.76
N ALA A 583 -9.01 -18.90 -9.50
CA ALA A 583 -8.51 -17.56 -9.23
C ALA A 583 -7.04 -17.44 -9.64
N GLN A 584 -6.19 -18.38 -9.21
CA GLN A 584 -4.76 -18.37 -9.49
C GLN A 584 -4.43 -18.52 -10.99
N SER A 585 -5.24 -19.27 -11.74
CA SER A 585 -5.07 -19.46 -13.19
C SER A 585 -5.75 -18.39 -14.04
N SER A 586 -6.38 -17.38 -13.44
CA SER A 586 -7.04 -16.29 -14.14
C SER A 586 -6.04 -15.49 -14.98
N ARG A 587 -6.42 -15.18 -16.22
CA ARG A 587 -5.57 -14.47 -17.19
C ARG A 587 -5.78 -12.95 -17.17
N THR A 588 -6.89 -12.49 -16.58
CA THR A 588 -7.22 -11.07 -16.45
C THR A 588 -7.52 -10.72 -15.00
N LEU A 589 -7.33 -9.45 -14.62
CA LEU A 589 -7.68 -8.98 -13.27
C LEU A 589 -9.16 -9.12 -12.97
N SER A 590 -10.05 -8.91 -13.96
CA SER A 590 -11.49 -9.04 -13.77
C SER A 590 -11.89 -10.48 -13.43
N GLN A 591 -11.36 -11.47 -14.16
CA GLN A 591 -11.57 -12.89 -13.84
C GLN A 591 -11.02 -13.25 -12.46
N TYR A 592 -9.81 -12.74 -12.15
CA TYR A 592 -9.19 -12.96 -10.85
C TYR A 592 -10.07 -12.46 -9.70
N TYR A 593 -10.53 -11.22 -9.76
CA TYR A 593 -11.38 -10.66 -8.70
C TYR A 593 -12.73 -11.38 -8.58
N ALA A 594 -13.35 -11.74 -9.68
CA ALA A 594 -14.60 -12.54 -9.66
C ALA A 594 -14.39 -13.91 -9.02
N ASN A 595 -13.26 -14.58 -9.33
CA ASN A 595 -12.93 -15.88 -8.73
C ASN A 595 -12.51 -15.75 -7.25
N LEU A 596 -11.84 -14.65 -6.86
CA LEU A 596 -11.58 -14.34 -5.44
C LEU A 596 -12.88 -14.20 -4.64
N THR A 597 -13.86 -13.45 -5.17
CA THR A 597 -15.18 -13.28 -4.55
C THR A 597 -15.84 -14.64 -4.34
N LYS A 598 -15.83 -15.49 -5.36
CA LYS A 598 -16.36 -16.86 -5.28
C LYS A 598 -15.69 -17.71 -4.20
N THR A 599 -14.35 -17.68 -4.17
CA THR A 599 -13.57 -18.42 -3.17
C THR A 599 -13.88 -17.91 -1.76
N ALA A 600 -13.97 -16.57 -1.59
CA ALA A 600 -14.29 -15.92 -0.34
C ALA A 600 -15.70 -16.27 0.16
N GLU A 601 -16.69 -16.26 -0.73
CA GLU A 601 -18.06 -16.65 -0.43
C GLU A 601 -18.10 -18.12 0.05
N ARG A 602 -17.42 -19.02 -0.65
CA ARG A 602 -17.39 -20.44 -0.27
C ARG A 602 -16.70 -20.70 1.06
N ILE A 603 -15.55 -20.06 1.34
CA ILE A 603 -14.88 -20.14 2.65
C ILE A 603 -15.85 -19.72 3.76
N THR A 604 -16.64 -18.66 3.52
CA THR A 604 -17.64 -18.15 4.47
C THR A 604 -18.81 -19.10 4.60
N ASP A 605 -19.30 -19.66 3.49
CA ASP A 605 -20.40 -20.64 3.45
C ASP A 605 -20.05 -21.91 4.24
N LYS A 606 -18.83 -22.40 4.07
CA LYS A 606 -18.31 -23.57 4.80
C LYS A 606 -17.97 -23.27 6.27
N ALA A 607 -18.12 -22.02 6.70
CA ALA A 607 -17.78 -21.58 8.05
C ALA A 607 -16.38 -22.04 8.50
N ALA A 608 -15.40 -22.02 7.59
CA ALA A 608 -14.02 -22.33 7.93
C ALA A 608 -13.50 -21.42 9.06
N LEU A 609 -13.95 -20.16 9.03
CA LEU A 609 -13.75 -19.14 10.04
C LEU A 609 -15.04 -18.35 10.25
N ALA A 610 -15.25 -17.84 11.46
CA ALA A 610 -16.22 -16.79 11.74
C ALA A 610 -15.51 -15.42 11.70
N TRP A 611 -15.73 -14.66 10.64
CA TRP A 611 -15.18 -13.31 10.48
C TRP A 611 -15.86 -12.38 11.47
N LEU A 612 -15.07 -11.66 12.26
CA LEU A 612 -15.56 -10.86 13.39
C LEU A 612 -15.60 -9.37 13.04
N TYR A 613 -14.44 -8.82 12.70
CA TYR A 613 -14.28 -7.40 12.37
C TYR A 613 -13.02 -7.17 11.54
N GLN A 614 -12.97 -6.01 10.90
CA GLN A 614 -11.76 -5.42 10.35
C GLN A 614 -11.35 -4.23 11.21
N GLU A 615 -10.05 -4.05 11.42
CA GLU A 615 -9.51 -2.94 12.17
C GLU A 615 -9.56 -1.65 11.34
N ASN A 616 -9.80 -0.53 12.01
CA ASN A 616 -9.79 0.77 11.35
C ASN A 616 -8.46 1.49 11.60
N ALA A 617 -7.99 2.21 10.60
CA ALA A 617 -6.99 3.24 10.75
C ALA A 617 -7.67 4.56 11.12
N ALA A 618 -6.92 5.46 11.75
CA ALA A 618 -7.37 6.82 11.98
C ALA A 618 -6.26 7.82 11.64
N VAL A 619 -6.68 9.00 11.18
CA VAL A 619 -5.85 10.19 11.08
C VAL A 619 -6.55 11.28 11.88
N ILE A 620 -5.95 11.69 12.98
CA ILE A 620 -6.41 12.80 13.79
C ILE A 620 -5.61 14.03 13.36
N ARG A 621 -6.26 15.08 12.92
CA ARG A 621 -5.62 16.30 12.42
C ARG A 621 -6.26 17.53 13.00
N ARG A 622 -5.52 18.61 13.08
CA ARG A 622 -6.09 19.93 13.37
C ARG A 622 -7.05 20.34 12.24
N ASN A 623 -8.13 21.02 12.56
CA ASN A 623 -9.10 21.50 11.57
C ASN A 623 -8.48 22.48 10.55
N THR A 624 -7.34 23.09 10.89
CA THR A 624 -6.50 23.94 10.02
C THR A 624 -5.67 23.15 9.00
N ILE A 625 -5.61 21.83 9.10
CA ILE A 625 -4.93 20.95 8.14
C ILE A 625 -5.97 20.39 7.17
N SER A 626 -5.62 20.36 5.88
CA SER A 626 -6.46 19.69 4.87
C SER A 626 -6.58 18.20 5.13
N ALA A 627 -7.63 17.57 4.58
CA ALA A 627 -7.80 16.12 4.70
C ALA A 627 -6.59 15.39 4.11
N VAL A 628 -6.05 14.45 4.88
CA VAL A 628 -5.07 13.49 4.39
C VAL A 628 -5.84 12.26 3.95
N LYS A 629 -5.90 12.02 2.64
CA LYS A 629 -6.51 10.80 2.12
C LYS A 629 -5.58 9.63 2.40
N THR A 630 -5.93 8.83 3.38
CA THR A 630 -5.29 7.53 3.59
C THR A 630 -5.87 6.55 2.58
N THR A 631 -5.14 6.23 1.54
CA THR A 631 -5.63 5.41 0.42
C THR A 631 -5.43 3.92 0.58
N SER A 632 -4.88 3.51 1.64
CA SER A 632 -4.75 2.12 2.03
C SER A 632 -4.17 2.04 3.42
N PRO A 633 -4.60 1.04 4.14
CA PRO A 633 -4.39 0.93 5.54
C PRO A 633 -2.95 0.69 5.82
N ALA A 634 -2.19 1.23 6.46
CA ALA A 634 -0.88 0.86 6.97
C ALA A 634 0.32 0.94 6.01
N SER A 635 0.16 0.92 4.68
CA SER A 635 1.33 0.80 3.81
C SER A 635 2.00 2.10 3.39
N TYR A 636 1.31 3.23 3.31
CA TYR A 636 1.95 4.54 3.18
C TYR A 636 1.01 5.73 3.39
N LEU A 637 1.59 6.87 3.72
CA LEU A 637 0.90 8.13 3.92
C LEU A 637 1.24 9.07 2.76
N PRO A 638 0.32 9.35 1.81
CA PRO A 638 0.59 10.19 0.65
C PRO A 638 0.65 11.67 1.05
N LEU A 639 1.82 12.14 1.45
CA LEU A 639 2.02 13.51 1.93
C LEU A 639 1.85 14.57 0.83
N SER A 640 2.22 14.21 -0.41
CA SER A 640 2.15 15.14 -1.55
C SER A 640 0.74 15.42 -2.03
N ALA A 641 -0.21 14.51 -1.78
CA ALA A 641 -1.54 14.56 -2.39
C ALA A 641 -2.55 15.46 -1.68
N GLY A 642 -2.26 15.98 -0.49
CA GLY A 642 -3.26 16.75 0.22
C GLY A 642 -2.83 17.39 1.54
N LEU A 643 -1.64 17.12 2.05
CA LEU A 643 -1.20 17.67 3.33
C LEU A 643 -0.88 19.17 3.17
N GLN A 644 -1.75 20.02 3.66
CA GLN A 644 -1.61 21.48 3.58
C GLN A 644 -2.19 22.15 4.82
N LYS A 645 -1.49 23.16 5.36
CA LYS A 645 -2.08 24.12 6.30
C LYS A 645 -3.05 25.03 5.54
N LYS A 646 -4.30 25.05 5.95
CA LYS A 646 -5.29 26.03 5.46
C LYS A 646 -4.82 27.43 5.88
N LYS A 647 -4.91 28.39 4.99
CA LYS A 647 -4.61 29.78 5.28
C LYS A 647 -5.68 30.38 6.18
#